data_17a698bc74c3340a764223632d2d40fc
#
_entry.id   17a698bc74c3340a764223632d2d40fc
#
_cell.length_a   1.000
_cell.length_b   1.000
_cell.length_c   1.000
_cell.angle_alpha   90.00
_cell.angle_beta   90.00
_cell.angle_gamma   90.00
#
_symmetry.space_group_name_H-M   'P 1'
#
loop_
_entity.id
_entity.type
_entity.pdbx_description
1 polymer ?
#
loop_
_entity_poly.entity_id
_entity_poly.type
_entity_poly.pdbx_seq_one_letter_code
_entity_poly.pdbx_strand_id
1 'polypeptide(L)'
;MENKKPLIKIFSTQRIDKKADVFDCDSIVPVRCGAVYDKTDGCGIIGDNTGENISEKRMTFCELTTQYWAWKNVDADYYGFCHYRRYFSFSDKKYESDGWETVVDNYIDKKTQKKYSITDESIEKAVDGYDVILPTPIKLENVGMKNVIEQYDSGVFLDKEHLEITLDIIKELYPETYDSAKAFFYGDQLFLCNMMVMKKELFFEYSKWLFDIVFELEKRIDMTDFSEERKRTPGHVAERLLGAYCYYLQSKRNIKIRYQQLIMFNHPEAQEPIKPKFDDNNTARLVLSSSLYYSPYCAATIQSIIDTSSSEHNYDIIILHTELKKKTQDLFLKMIEGHDNFSIRFCDVTRVVDDFKLSICEHFSVETYYRLAIGSFLPDYKKVVYLDSDIIVMRDIYDLYSTDVTGYALAGVVDFCLSGINNGYDPERVKYYRNHVFIKEKNLLKMINAGVLVINQEYINSCYTAKELLDYAEKSKFGLCDQDVLNSLFQDYILYLEANWNTPNYEDESLPAWCTRFAPEYFVKEYKKAVKDPYILHYSSTIKPWNEPGYQLSNIFWETLRKTPFYEFVIHRRIVENSMFYASEIAPAKRKRAAKNKDNLVKRIANKLLPKGTKRRENVKKFICAITGKKYVKPYYPVK
;
A
#
# COMPACT_ATOMS: atom_id res chain seq x y z
N MET A 1 -1.49 51.82 8.25
CA MET A 1 -0.38 50.98 7.79
C MET A 1 -1.02 49.66 7.32
N GLU A 2 -0.99 49.36 6.04
CA GLU A 2 -1.39 48.08 5.55
C GLU A 2 -0.52 47.03 6.25
N ASN A 3 -1.14 46.11 7.01
CA ASN A 3 -0.41 45.00 7.59
C ASN A 3 0.11 44.12 6.43
N LYS A 4 1.37 44.31 6.07
CA LYS A 4 2.05 43.45 5.10
C LYS A 4 2.00 42.00 5.63
N LYS A 5 1.42 41.10 4.85
CA LYS A 5 1.39 39.68 5.22
C LYS A 5 2.82 39.17 5.40
N PRO A 6 3.09 38.35 6.44
CA PRO A 6 4.43 37.80 6.66
C PRO A 6 4.78 36.83 5.53
N LEU A 7 6.03 36.86 5.06
CA LEU A 7 6.57 35.89 4.13
C LEU A 7 6.93 34.60 4.91
N ILE A 8 6.14 33.55 4.72
CA ILE A 8 6.32 32.27 5.39
C ILE A 8 6.86 31.25 4.39
N LYS A 9 7.94 30.56 4.72
CA LYS A 9 8.51 29.49 3.91
C LYS A 9 8.68 28.23 4.77
N ILE A 10 7.92 27.16 4.43
CA ILE A 10 8.03 25.84 5.05
C ILE A 10 8.67 24.90 4.03
N PHE A 11 9.92 24.56 4.26
CA PHE A 11 10.73 23.75 3.34
C PHE A 11 10.37 22.28 3.51
N SER A 12 9.77 21.68 2.48
CA SER A 12 9.50 20.24 2.43
C SER A 12 10.72 19.52 1.86
N THR A 13 11.47 18.85 2.72
CA THR A 13 12.68 18.12 2.34
C THR A 13 12.33 16.92 1.47
N GLN A 14 12.67 16.99 0.19
CA GLN A 14 12.39 15.94 -0.80
C GLN A 14 13.58 15.00 -0.97
N ARG A 15 13.30 13.75 -1.33
CA ARG A 15 14.31 12.74 -1.66
C ARG A 15 14.76 12.93 -3.11
N ILE A 16 16.01 12.56 -3.42
CA ILE A 16 16.57 12.56 -4.79
C ILE A 16 16.31 11.25 -5.54
N ASP A 17 15.97 10.17 -4.83
CA ASP A 17 15.77 8.82 -5.38
C ASP A 17 14.29 8.46 -5.60
N LYS A 18 13.37 9.30 -5.10
CA LYS A 18 11.92 9.10 -5.24
C LYS A 18 11.22 10.46 -5.34
N LYS A 19 10.33 10.58 -6.30
CA LYS A 19 9.44 11.73 -6.41
C LYS A 19 8.26 11.54 -5.46
N ALA A 20 8.04 12.49 -4.56
CA ALA A 20 6.86 12.53 -3.71
C ALA A 20 5.92 13.66 -4.15
N ASP A 21 4.62 13.48 -3.87
CA ASP A 21 3.66 14.56 -4.02
C ASP A 21 3.94 15.67 -3.00
N VAL A 22 3.56 16.89 -3.35
CA VAL A 22 3.65 18.07 -2.48
C VAL A 22 2.30 18.77 -2.50
N PHE A 23 1.89 19.32 -1.36
CA PHE A 23 0.67 20.10 -1.30
C PHE A 23 0.78 21.38 -2.12
N ASP A 24 -0.27 21.72 -2.85
CA ASP A 24 -0.40 22.95 -3.63
C ASP A 24 -0.65 24.14 -2.67
N CYS A 25 0.45 24.75 -2.21
CA CYS A 25 0.45 25.81 -1.20
C CYS A 25 1.76 26.62 -1.36
N ASP A 26 1.68 27.93 -1.55
CA ASP A 26 2.83 28.80 -1.79
C ASP A 26 3.80 28.88 -0.61
N SER A 27 3.29 28.69 0.60
CA SER A 27 4.12 28.63 1.81
C SER A 27 4.93 27.33 1.91
N ILE A 28 4.58 26.26 1.15
CA ILE A 28 5.30 24.98 1.17
C ILE A 28 6.26 24.90 -0.01
N VAL A 29 7.55 24.94 0.28
CA VAL A 29 8.62 24.96 -0.71
C VAL A 29 9.32 23.60 -0.75
N PRO A 30 9.13 22.79 -1.79
CA PRO A 30 9.87 21.54 -1.92
C PRO A 30 11.35 21.81 -2.23
N VAL A 31 12.25 21.11 -1.51
CA VAL A 31 13.71 21.21 -1.69
C VAL A 31 14.32 19.82 -1.72
N ARG A 32 15.09 19.50 -2.75
CA ARG A 32 15.82 18.23 -2.87
C ARG A 32 17.02 18.22 -1.94
N CYS A 33 16.99 17.31 -0.97
CA CYS A 33 18.01 17.13 0.04
C CYS A 33 19.18 16.30 -0.49
N GLY A 34 20.39 16.82 -0.40
CA GLY A 34 21.58 16.20 -0.96
C GLY A 34 21.61 16.25 -2.50
N ALA A 35 21.13 17.33 -3.06
CA ALA A 35 20.99 17.51 -4.50
C ALA A 35 22.31 17.42 -5.28
N VAL A 36 23.45 17.57 -4.64
CA VAL A 36 24.77 17.33 -5.24
C VAL A 36 24.94 15.88 -5.75
N TYR A 37 24.20 14.92 -5.19
CA TYR A 37 24.21 13.51 -5.61
C TYR A 37 23.08 13.16 -6.59
N ASP A 38 22.20 14.12 -6.91
CA ASP A 38 21.09 13.89 -7.83
C ASP A 38 21.60 13.82 -9.27
N LYS A 39 21.34 12.68 -9.92
CA LYS A 39 21.69 12.44 -11.33
C LYS A 39 20.54 12.76 -12.29
N THR A 40 19.39 13.21 -11.77
CA THR A 40 18.23 13.61 -12.57
C THR A 40 18.29 15.10 -12.90
N ASP A 41 17.39 15.56 -13.78
CA ASP A 41 17.20 16.97 -14.09
C ASP A 41 16.51 17.77 -12.95
N GLY A 42 16.20 17.08 -11.84
CA GLY A 42 15.57 17.65 -10.65
C GLY A 42 14.09 17.93 -10.78
N CYS A 43 13.45 17.60 -11.87
CA CYS A 43 12.00 17.74 -12.07
C CYS A 43 11.44 19.14 -11.72
N GLY A 44 12.23 20.19 -11.90
CA GLY A 44 11.85 21.58 -11.58
C GLY A 44 11.86 21.92 -10.07
N ILE A 45 12.27 21.01 -9.19
CA ILE A 45 12.38 21.26 -7.75
C ILE A 45 13.78 21.79 -7.42
N ILE A 46 13.87 22.86 -6.64
CA ILE A 46 15.14 23.45 -6.21
C ILE A 46 15.96 22.47 -5.38
N GLY A 47 17.29 22.46 -5.60
CA GLY A 47 18.22 21.65 -4.80
C GLY A 47 18.86 22.45 -3.68
N ASP A 48 19.26 21.78 -2.61
CA ASP A 48 20.02 22.36 -1.49
C ASP A 48 21.52 22.53 -1.78
N ASN A 49 21.93 22.36 -3.06
CA ASN A 49 23.32 22.45 -3.52
C ASN A 49 23.67 23.81 -4.20
N THR A 50 22.83 24.84 -3.98
CA THR A 50 23.07 26.19 -4.51
C THR A 50 23.58 27.11 -3.41
N GLY A 51 24.33 28.16 -3.79
CA GLY A 51 24.88 29.12 -2.84
C GLY A 51 25.75 28.49 -1.74
N GLU A 52 25.70 29.03 -0.52
CA GLU A 52 26.40 28.48 0.64
C GLU A 52 25.61 27.25 1.16
N ASN A 53 26.20 26.05 1.10
CA ASN A 53 25.50 24.80 1.39
C ASN A 53 26.44 23.73 1.95
N ILE A 54 25.82 22.63 2.46
CA ILE A 54 26.48 21.42 2.94
C ILE A 54 25.80 20.17 2.32
N SER A 55 25.33 20.26 1.08
CA SER A 55 24.57 19.23 0.39
C SER A 55 25.30 17.88 0.35
N GLU A 56 26.64 17.89 0.28
CA GLU A 56 27.49 16.70 0.32
C GLU A 56 27.44 15.94 1.65
N LYS A 57 26.99 16.58 2.75
CA LYS A 57 26.83 15.96 4.07
C LYS A 57 25.50 15.22 4.27
N ARG A 58 24.71 15.05 3.22
CA ARG A 58 23.38 14.38 3.33
C ARG A 58 23.42 13.05 4.07
N MET A 59 24.48 12.24 3.88
CA MET A 59 24.56 10.91 4.48
C MET A 59 24.66 10.95 6.02
N THR A 60 25.17 12.03 6.58
CA THR A 60 25.38 12.24 8.02
C THR A 60 24.36 13.21 8.62
N PHE A 61 24.06 14.30 7.90
CA PHE A 61 23.21 15.39 8.37
C PHE A 61 21.75 15.31 7.92
N CYS A 62 21.42 14.39 6.99
CA CYS A 62 20.06 14.17 6.51
C CYS A 62 19.39 15.49 6.06
N GLU A 63 18.17 15.78 6.56
CA GLU A 63 17.39 16.98 6.27
C GLU A 63 18.02 18.29 6.74
N LEU A 64 19.00 18.23 7.60
CA LEU A 64 19.71 19.44 8.07
C LEU A 64 20.45 20.15 6.92
N THR A 65 20.80 19.44 5.84
CA THR A 65 21.42 20.10 4.66
C THR A 65 20.46 21.12 4.04
N THR A 66 19.16 20.80 3.99
CA THR A 66 18.10 21.74 3.56
C THR A 66 17.95 22.89 4.55
N GLN A 67 18.02 22.62 5.87
CA GLN A 67 17.95 23.67 6.90
C GLN A 67 19.14 24.64 6.80
N TYR A 68 20.36 24.11 6.62
CA TYR A 68 21.57 24.92 6.45
C TYR A 68 21.46 25.80 5.19
N TRP A 69 21.07 25.19 4.06
CA TRP A 69 20.87 25.91 2.80
C TRP A 69 19.84 27.04 2.95
N ALA A 70 18.69 26.79 3.56
CA ALA A 70 17.67 27.80 3.77
C ALA A 70 18.15 28.93 4.67
N TRP A 71 18.89 28.63 5.76
CA TRP A 71 19.50 29.61 6.66
C TRP A 71 20.45 30.56 5.92
N LYS A 72 21.22 30.04 4.97
CA LYS A 72 22.28 30.82 4.28
C LYS A 72 21.78 31.55 3.05
N ASN A 73 20.75 31.06 2.37
CA ASN A 73 20.41 31.55 1.03
C ASN A 73 18.99 32.09 0.87
N VAL A 74 18.12 31.95 1.85
CA VAL A 74 16.71 32.36 1.73
C VAL A 74 16.41 33.51 2.67
N ASP A 75 15.58 34.47 2.24
CA ASP A 75 14.99 35.48 3.08
C ASP A 75 13.50 35.25 3.27
N ALA A 76 13.03 35.20 4.51
CA ALA A 76 11.63 35.04 4.91
C ALA A 76 11.40 35.62 6.31
N ASP A 77 10.14 35.86 6.70
CA ASP A 77 9.79 36.30 8.04
C ASP A 77 9.63 35.10 9.01
N TYR A 78 9.19 33.94 8.46
CA TYR A 78 9.12 32.66 9.16
C TYR A 78 9.76 31.55 8.35
N TYR A 79 10.54 30.70 8.99
CA TYR A 79 11.19 29.52 8.44
C TYR A 79 10.60 28.26 9.06
N GLY A 80 10.07 27.37 8.22
CA GLY A 80 9.54 26.08 8.64
C GLY A 80 10.23 24.92 7.94
N PHE A 81 10.17 23.74 8.55
CA PHE A 81 10.71 22.51 7.97
C PHE A 81 9.72 21.36 8.18
N CYS A 82 9.53 20.63 7.11
CA CYS A 82 8.78 19.37 7.08
C CYS A 82 9.48 18.38 6.14
N HIS A 83 8.95 17.16 6.03
CA HIS A 83 9.58 16.11 5.22
C HIS A 83 8.67 15.71 4.05
N TYR A 84 9.22 15.01 3.07
CA TYR A 84 8.48 14.52 1.90
C TYR A 84 7.21 13.71 2.26
N ARG A 85 7.11 13.17 3.46
CA ARG A 85 5.95 12.40 3.93
C ARG A 85 5.41 12.83 5.31
N ARG A 86 5.93 13.92 5.88
CA ARG A 86 5.48 14.43 7.18
C ARG A 86 5.21 15.91 7.11
N TYR A 87 4.03 16.30 7.53
CA TYR A 87 3.55 17.68 7.49
C TYR A 87 2.87 18.06 8.79
N PHE A 88 2.70 19.35 9.05
CA PHE A 88 1.85 19.85 10.12
C PHE A 88 0.39 19.86 9.70
N SER A 89 -0.54 19.54 10.63
CA SER A 89 -1.93 19.88 10.48
C SER A 89 -2.17 21.31 10.92
N PHE A 90 -2.75 22.12 10.05
CA PHE A 90 -3.17 23.49 10.41
C PHE A 90 -4.68 23.57 10.66
N SER A 91 -5.36 22.44 10.77
CA SER A 91 -6.78 22.33 11.14
C SER A 91 -6.96 22.62 12.63
N ASP A 92 -8.05 23.32 12.98
CA ASP A 92 -8.49 23.49 14.37
C ASP A 92 -9.07 22.17 14.95
N LYS A 93 -9.36 21.16 14.10
CA LYS A 93 -9.83 19.85 14.51
C LYS A 93 -8.68 18.95 14.93
N LYS A 94 -8.80 18.28 16.08
CA LYS A 94 -7.92 17.21 16.51
C LYS A 94 -8.31 15.89 15.83
N TYR A 95 -7.29 15.16 15.37
CA TYR A 95 -7.42 13.83 14.78
C TYR A 95 -6.82 12.79 15.73
N GLU A 96 -7.26 11.54 15.63
CA GLU A 96 -6.69 10.43 16.36
C GLU A 96 -5.21 10.26 15.97
N SER A 97 -4.34 10.10 16.96
CA SER A 97 -2.90 9.90 16.80
C SER A 97 -2.46 8.63 17.51
N ASP A 98 -1.32 8.09 17.09
CA ASP A 98 -0.67 6.95 17.74
C ASP A 98 0.05 7.37 19.05
N GLY A 99 0.73 6.42 19.70
CA GLY A 99 1.51 6.70 20.92
C GLY A 99 2.68 7.67 20.73
N TRP A 100 3.05 7.96 19.48
CA TRP A 100 4.06 8.94 19.10
C TRP A 100 3.47 10.29 18.69
N GLU A 101 2.22 10.56 19.05
CA GLU A 101 1.47 11.77 18.68
C GLU A 101 1.42 12.04 17.17
N THR A 102 1.50 10.96 16.37
CA THR A 102 1.48 11.04 14.91
C THR A 102 0.12 10.63 14.37
N VAL A 103 -0.48 11.50 13.56
CA VAL A 103 -1.67 11.18 12.76
C VAL A 103 -1.20 10.49 11.48
N VAL A 104 -1.73 9.30 11.19
CA VAL A 104 -1.37 8.55 9.99
C VAL A 104 -2.45 8.72 8.92
N ASP A 105 -2.05 9.04 7.70
CA ASP A 105 -2.91 9.07 6.53
C ASP A 105 -2.19 8.41 5.33
N ASN A 106 -2.89 8.18 4.23
CA ASN A 106 -2.31 7.42 3.13
C ASN A 106 -1.63 8.31 2.08
N TYR A 107 -2.31 9.36 1.60
CA TYR A 107 -1.90 10.09 0.41
C TYR A 107 -1.79 11.60 0.61
N ILE A 108 -0.87 12.23 -0.11
CA ILE A 108 -0.76 13.68 -0.25
C ILE A 108 -1.62 14.07 -1.46
N ASP A 109 -2.81 14.63 -1.21
CA ASP A 109 -3.78 15.00 -2.23
C ASP A 109 -4.68 16.17 -1.80
N LYS A 110 -5.59 16.62 -2.67
CA LYS A 110 -6.53 17.70 -2.39
C LYS A 110 -7.50 17.39 -1.23
N LYS A 111 -7.82 16.11 -1.01
CA LYS A 111 -8.73 15.67 0.07
C LYS A 111 -8.03 15.82 1.43
N THR A 112 -6.80 15.33 1.54
CA THR A 112 -6.00 15.46 2.76
C THR A 112 -5.52 16.89 2.98
N GLN A 113 -5.23 17.65 1.93
CA GLN A 113 -4.96 19.09 2.00
C GLN A 113 -6.12 19.84 2.67
N LYS A 114 -7.35 19.60 2.21
CA LYS A 114 -8.56 20.17 2.82
C LYS A 114 -8.79 19.68 4.24
N LYS A 115 -8.63 18.35 4.47
CA LYS A 115 -8.80 17.72 5.78
C LYS A 115 -7.94 18.37 6.85
N TYR A 116 -6.68 18.61 6.54
CA TYR A 116 -5.69 19.14 7.47
C TYR A 116 -5.46 20.65 7.35
N SER A 117 -6.28 21.32 6.53
CA SER A 117 -6.21 22.77 6.31
C SER A 117 -4.80 23.25 5.92
N ILE A 118 -4.12 22.54 5.02
CA ILE A 118 -2.78 22.89 4.55
C ILE A 118 -2.92 23.94 3.43
N THR A 119 -3.17 25.18 3.81
CA THR A 119 -3.36 26.34 2.91
C THR A 119 -2.61 27.55 3.46
N ASP A 120 -2.24 28.48 2.59
CA ASP A 120 -1.53 29.70 2.99
C ASP A 120 -2.28 30.49 4.06
N GLU A 121 -3.60 30.62 3.94
CA GLU A 121 -4.44 31.31 4.93
C GLU A 121 -4.38 30.64 6.31
N SER A 122 -4.45 29.31 6.35
CA SER A 122 -4.40 28.56 7.62
C SER A 122 -3.02 28.59 8.24
N ILE A 123 -1.96 28.62 7.43
CA ILE A 123 -0.57 28.76 7.89
C ILE A 123 -0.34 30.17 8.44
N GLU A 124 -0.78 31.23 7.73
CA GLU A 124 -0.74 32.60 8.21
C GLU A 124 -1.43 32.74 9.59
N LYS A 125 -2.64 32.20 9.73
CA LYS A 125 -3.38 32.18 11.00
C LYS A 125 -2.64 31.39 12.09
N ALA A 126 -1.91 30.34 11.72
CA ALA A 126 -1.20 29.51 12.69
C ALA A 126 0.03 30.18 13.29
N VAL A 127 0.74 31.01 12.53
CA VAL A 127 1.92 31.74 13.01
C VAL A 127 1.55 33.04 13.70
N ASP A 128 0.34 33.57 13.50
CA ASP A 128 -0.08 34.84 14.06
C ASP A 128 -0.05 34.82 15.59
N GLY A 129 0.68 35.74 16.18
CA GLY A 129 0.86 35.88 17.63
C GLY A 129 1.76 34.81 18.28
N TYR A 130 2.42 33.93 17.49
CA TYR A 130 3.35 32.93 17.97
C TYR A 130 4.77 33.16 17.43
N ASP A 131 5.76 32.74 18.22
CA ASP A 131 7.18 32.85 17.87
C ASP A 131 7.69 31.54 17.24
N VAL A 132 7.14 30.41 17.70
CA VAL A 132 7.50 29.06 17.26
C VAL A 132 6.26 28.17 17.14
N ILE A 133 6.20 27.34 16.09
CA ILE A 133 5.30 26.17 16.00
C ILE A 133 6.15 24.92 16.11
N LEU A 134 5.74 23.99 16.96
CA LEU A 134 6.34 22.67 17.13
C LEU A 134 5.30 21.56 16.94
N PRO A 135 5.72 20.32 16.65
CA PRO A 135 4.85 19.16 16.79
C PRO A 135 4.31 19.04 18.21
N THR A 136 3.13 18.43 18.37
CA THR A 136 2.62 18.07 19.71
C THR A 136 3.69 17.24 20.44
N PRO A 137 4.05 17.59 21.69
CA PRO A 137 5.11 16.88 22.42
C PRO A 137 4.66 15.45 22.74
N ILE A 138 5.55 14.50 22.50
CA ILE A 138 5.37 13.10 22.84
C ILE A 138 5.68 12.92 24.31
N LYS A 139 4.73 12.38 25.08
CA LYS A 139 4.97 11.94 26.45
C LYS A 139 5.60 10.56 26.42
N LEU A 140 6.84 10.44 26.86
CA LEU A 140 7.62 9.21 26.77
C LEU A 140 7.04 8.03 27.58
N GLU A 141 6.27 8.32 28.62
CA GLU A 141 5.50 7.29 29.35
C GLU A 141 4.50 6.54 28.45
N ASN A 142 3.91 7.21 27.45
CA ASN A 142 2.95 6.60 26.51
C ASN A 142 3.60 5.55 25.61
N VAL A 143 4.92 5.61 25.45
CA VAL A 143 5.72 4.66 24.65
C VAL A 143 6.64 3.79 25.50
N GLY A 144 6.43 3.81 26.84
CA GLY A 144 7.11 2.95 27.79
C GLY A 144 8.55 3.35 28.13
N MET A 145 8.90 4.63 27.97
CA MET A 145 10.24 5.18 28.21
C MET A 145 10.20 6.28 29.28
N LYS A 146 11.31 6.49 30.01
CA LYS A 146 11.35 7.42 31.13
C LYS A 146 11.82 8.82 30.73
N ASN A 147 12.78 8.91 29.82
CA ASN A 147 13.39 10.18 29.43
C ASN A 147 13.97 10.11 28.01
N VAL A 148 14.41 11.25 27.49
CA VAL A 148 14.93 11.40 26.13
C VAL A 148 16.20 10.58 25.91
N ILE A 149 17.09 10.47 26.92
CA ILE A 149 18.31 9.65 26.82
C ILE A 149 17.96 8.16 26.66
N GLU A 150 17.04 7.64 27.48
CA GLU A 150 16.59 6.25 27.38
C GLU A 150 15.94 5.98 26.01
N GLN A 151 15.12 6.92 25.52
CA GLN A 151 14.53 6.82 24.20
C GLN A 151 15.59 6.81 23.10
N TYR A 152 16.59 7.65 23.17
CA TYR A 152 17.69 7.70 22.21
C TYR A 152 18.49 6.39 22.21
N ASP A 153 18.90 5.93 23.37
CA ASP A 153 19.69 4.70 23.58
C ASP A 153 18.93 3.43 23.19
N SER A 154 17.59 3.46 23.15
CA SER A 154 16.77 2.34 22.70
C SER A 154 16.79 2.13 21.17
N GLY A 155 17.28 3.09 20.42
CA GLY A 155 17.40 3.00 18.96
C GLY A 155 18.50 2.03 18.53
N VAL A 156 18.24 1.21 17.50
CA VAL A 156 19.14 0.11 17.06
C VAL A 156 20.57 0.57 16.72
N PHE A 157 20.75 1.83 16.30
CA PHE A 157 22.03 2.38 15.86
C PHE A 157 22.44 3.62 16.67
N LEU A 158 21.75 3.90 17.76
CA LEU A 158 21.98 5.08 18.58
C LEU A 158 22.66 4.68 19.89
N ASP A 159 23.47 5.58 20.44
CA ASP A 159 24.22 5.37 21.67
C ASP A 159 24.12 6.64 22.52
N LYS A 160 23.70 6.51 23.78
CA LYS A 160 23.59 7.65 24.72
C LYS A 160 24.87 8.45 24.86
N GLU A 161 26.04 7.84 24.64
CA GLU A 161 27.33 8.52 24.67
C GLU A 161 27.37 9.70 23.71
N HIS A 162 26.68 9.62 22.57
CA HIS A 162 26.57 10.73 21.62
C HIS A 162 25.85 11.95 22.22
N LEU A 163 24.84 11.71 23.07
CA LEU A 163 24.14 12.81 23.79
C LEU A 163 25.00 13.35 24.93
N GLU A 164 25.79 12.51 25.60
CA GLU A 164 26.73 12.92 26.65
C GLU A 164 27.83 13.82 26.06
N ILE A 165 28.47 13.39 24.95
CA ILE A 165 29.43 14.22 24.19
C ILE A 165 28.78 15.54 23.75
N THR A 166 27.51 15.49 23.29
CA THR A 166 26.77 16.70 22.91
C THR A 166 26.57 17.67 24.07
N LEU A 167 26.28 17.16 25.26
CA LEU A 167 26.19 18.02 26.47
C LEU A 167 27.53 18.67 26.81
N ASP A 168 28.63 17.96 26.67
CA ASP A 168 29.97 18.52 26.89
C ASP A 168 30.28 19.63 25.89
N ILE A 169 29.95 19.43 24.61
CA ILE A 169 30.07 20.47 23.57
C ILE A 169 29.21 21.70 23.90
N ILE A 170 27.95 21.48 24.31
CA ILE A 170 27.06 22.59 24.71
C ILE A 170 27.66 23.35 25.88
N LYS A 171 28.19 22.64 26.87
CA LYS A 171 28.82 23.27 28.07
C LYS A 171 30.03 24.12 27.69
N GLU A 172 30.83 23.71 26.72
CA GLU A 172 32.00 24.41 26.24
C GLU A 172 31.63 25.64 25.36
N LEU A 173 30.74 25.46 24.37
CA LEU A 173 30.42 26.50 23.38
C LEU A 173 29.30 27.47 23.83
N TYR A 174 28.31 26.96 24.59
CA TYR A 174 27.09 27.64 24.91
C TYR A 174 26.64 27.35 26.38
N PRO A 175 27.50 27.68 27.40
CA PRO A 175 27.27 27.30 28.79
C PRO A 175 25.92 27.79 29.35
N GLU A 176 25.38 28.91 28.81
CA GLU A 176 24.08 29.46 29.20
C GLU A 176 22.88 28.56 28.80
N THR A 177 23.05 27.67 27.84
CA THR A 177 22.01 26.71 27.40
C THR A 177 22.17 25.32 28.00
N TYR A 178 23.30 25.05 28.69
CA TYR A 178 23.65 23.72 29.19
C TYR A 178 22.63 23.14 30.16
N ASP A 179 22.24 23.88 31.16
CA ASP A 179 21.29 23.38 32.20
C ASP A 179 19.93 23.05 31.56
N SER A 180 19.49 23.86 30.61
CA SER A 180 18.23 23.63 29.89
C SER A 180 18.31 22.39 28.96
N ALA A 181 19.41 22.20 28.25
CA ALA A 181 19.65 21.05 27.43
C ALA A 181 19.70 19.75 28.25
N LYS A 182 20.42 19.78 29.38
CA LYS A 182 20.47 18.68 30.34
C LYS A 182 19.10 18.35 30.91
N ALA A 183 18.33 19.38 31.35
CA ALA A 183 16.99 19.18 31.85
C ALA A 183 16.05 18.54 30.81
N PHE A 184 16.15 18.97 29.57
CA PHE A 184 15.38 18.37 28.47
C PHE A 184 15.78 16.91 28.20
N PHE A 185 17.07 16.59 28.14
CA PHE A 185 17.53 15.22 27.85
C PHE A 185 17.14 14.22 28.96
N TYR A 186 17.06 14.65 30.19
CA TYR A 186 16.55 13.85 31.31
C TYR A 186 15.05 14.02 31.57
N GLY A 187 14.36 14.84 30.76
CA GLY A 187 12.92 15.06 30.78
C GLY A 187 12.12 13.97 30.07
N ASP A 188 10.82 14.01 30.25
CA ASP A 188 9.85 13.01 29.76
C ASP A 188 9.09 13.43 28.47
N GLN A 189 9.47 14.56 27.88
CA GLN A 189 8.86 15.07 26.64
C GLN A 189 9.86 15.06 25.49
N LEU A 190 9.37 14.69 24.32
CA LEU A 190 10.19 14.59 23.11
C LEU A 190 9.50 15.26 21.92
N PHE A 191 10.29 15.89 21.05
CA PHE A 191 9.90 16.32 19.71
C PHE A 191 10.72 15.56 18.69
N LEU A 192 10.06 14.98 17.67
CA LEU A 192 10.73 14.23 16.61
C LEU A 192 10.72 14.97 15.28
N CYS A 193 11.57 14.49 14.37
CA CYS A 193 11.59 14.83 12.94
C CYS A 193 12.15 16.20 12.58
N ASN A 194 12.88 16.90 13.43
CA ASN A 194 13.42 18.26 13.13
C ASN A 194 12.39 19.20 12.48
N MET A 195 11.11 19.07 12.87
CA MET A 195 10.01 19.86 12.32
C MET A 195 9.68 21.04 13.21
N MET A 196 9.61 22.21 12.61
CA MET A 196 9.31 23.48 13.29
C MET A 196 8.84 24.52 12.29
N VAL A 197 8.23 25.61 12.79
CA VAL A 197 8.15 26.91 12.10
C VAL A 197 8.57 27.97 13.10
N MET A 198 9.58 28.79 12.78
CA MET A 198 10.16 29.81 13.67
C MET A 198 10.21 31.18 13.00
N LYS A 199 10.06 32.26 13.79
CA LYS A 199 10.41 33.60 13.38
C LYS A 199 11.88 33.68 12.95
N LYS A 200 12.18 34.54 11.98
CA LYS A 200 13.51 34.71 11.39
C LYS A 200 14.62 34.81 12.43
N GLU A 201 14.46 35.71 13.40
CA GLU A 201 15.51 35.97 14.40
C GLU A 201 15.81 34.70 15.23
N LEU A 202 14.77 34.00 15.69
CA LEU A 202 14.93 32.77 16.45
C LEU A 202 15.49 31.63 15.60
N PHE A 203 15.07 31.52 14.35
CA PHE A 203 15.59 30.52 13.43
C PHE A 203 17.10 30.73 13.15
N PHE A 204 17.54 31.96 12.98
CA PHE A 204 18.95 32.26 12.74
C PHE A 204 19.80 31.99 13.98
N GLU A 205 19.35 32.37 15.18
CA GLU A 205 20.02 32.04 16.43
C GLU A 205 20.09 30.51 16.65
N TYR A 206 18.96 29.82 16.45
CA TYR A 206 18.90 28.37 16.56
C TYR A 206 19.80 27.67 15.55
N SER A 207 19.78 28.06 14.29
CA SER A 207 20.61 27.44 13.26
C SER A 207 22.10 27.61 13.55
N LYS A 208 22.51 28.82 14.00
CA LYS A 208 23.90 29.01 14.42
C LYS A 208 24.27 28.07 15.58
N TRP A 209 23.48 28.06 16.63
CA TRP A 209 23.67 27.20 17.80
C TRP A 209 23.70 25.71 17.43
N LEU A 210 22.77 25.27 16.61
CA LEU A 210 22.65 23.88 16.15
C LEU A 210 23.89 23.45 15.36
N PHE A 211 24.23 24.22 14.31
CA PHE A 211 25.32 23.82 13.41
C PHE A 211 26.69 23.92 14.07
N ASP A 212 26.94 24.87 14.96
CA ASP A 212 28.17 24.90 15.74
C ASP A 212 28.34 23.61 16.57
N ILE A 213 27.24 23.12 17.19
CA ILE A 213 27.26 21.89 17.98
C ILE A 213 27.41 20.64 17.12
N VAL A 214 26.62 20.49 16.05
CA VAL A 214 26.63 19.24 15.26
C VAL A 214 27.90 19.11 14.42
N PHE A 215 28.52 20.19 13.99
CA PHE A 215 29.84 20.16 13.35
C PHE A 215 30.95 19.79 14.33
N GLU A 216 30.88 20.25 15.56
CA GLU A 216 31.84 19.86 16.58
C GLU A 216 31.63 18.40 17.01
N LEU A 217 30.37 17.95 17.08
CA LEU A 217 30.03 16.54 17.36
C LEU A 217 30.59 15.61 16.27
N GLU A 218 30.43 15.98 15.00
CA GLU A 218 30.98 15.19 13.87
C GLU A 218 32.51 14.99 13.97
N LYS A 219 33.24 15.98 14.54
CA LYS A 219 34.70 15.86 14.76
C LYS A 219 35.06 14.96 15.93
N ARG A 220 34.21 14.89 16.97
CA ARG A 220 34.49 14.14 18.20
C ARG A 220 34.05 12.68 18.14
N ILE A 221 33.13 12.35 17.25
CA ILE A 221 32.70 10.97 17.06
C ILE A 221 33.50 10.31 15.95
N ASP A 222 34.18 9.21 16.26
CA ASP A 222 34.80 8.37 15.25
C ASP A 222 33.72 7.53 14.54
N MET A 223 33.43 7.87 13.29
CA MET A 223 32.43 7.21 12.45
C MET A 223 33.04 6.23 11.44
N THR A 224 34.32 5.86 11.56
CA THR A 224 35.04 5.05 10.58
C THR A 224 34.36 3.69 10.38
N ASP A 225 33.97 3.03 11.47
CA ASP A 225 33.31 1.73 11.46
C ASP A 225 31.78 1.78 11.47
N PHE A 226 31.19 2.97 11.25
CA PHE A 226 29.74 3.12 11.27
C PHE A 226 29.12 2.59 9.96
N SER A 227 28.02 1.84 10.08
CA SER A 227 27.14 1.52 8.97
C SER A 227 26.50 2.80 8.38
N GLU A 228 25.96 2.74 7.16
CA GLU A 228 25.28 3.88 6.53
C GLU A 228 24.20 4.48 7.44
N GLU A 229 23.41 3.64 8.09
CA GLU A 229 22.36 4.12 9.03
C GLU A 229 22.95 4.77 10.28
N ARG A 230 24.03 4.22 10.84
CA ARG A 230 24.68 4.79 12.03
C ARG A 230 25.39 6.10 11.73
N LYS A 231 25.88 6.32 10.50
CA LYS A 231 26.49 7.61 10.09
C LYS A 231 25.50 8.79 10.19
N ARG A 232 24.19 8.53 10.27
CA ARG A 232 23.15 9.55 10.45
C ARG A 232 23.08 10.09 11.89
N THR A 233 23.99 9.72 12.78
CA THR A 233 24.05 10.16 14.19
C THR A 233 23.92 11.68 14.34
N PRO A 234 24.61 12.57 13.58
CA PRO A 234 24.41 14.02 13.70
C PRO A 234 22.97 14.46 13.45
N GLY A 235 22.29 13.88 12.45
CA GLY A 235 20.87 14.15 12.17
C GLY A 235 19.95 13.70 13.31
N HIS A 236 20.21 12.54 13.90
CA HIS A 236 19.42 12.03 15.05
C HIS A 236 19.64 12.83 16.32
N VAL A 237 20.87 13.30 16.59
CA VAL A 237 21.14 14.19 17.73
C VAL A 237 20.44 15.52 17.53
N ALA A 238 20.42 16.06 16.31
CA ALA A 238 19.75 17.33 16.01
C ALA A 238 18.26 17.34 16.34
N GLU A 239 17.55 16.21 16.17
CA GLU A 239 16.15 16.08 16.60
C GLU A 239 15.96 16.37 18.10
N ARG A 240 16.93 15.99 18.93
CA ARG A 240 16.90 16.22 20.38
C ARG A 240 17.34 17.65 20.72
N LEU A 241 18.25 18.21 19.92
CA LEU A 241 18.72 19.58 20.08
C LEU A 241 17.61 20.61 19.81
N LEU A 242 16.69 20.35 18.88
CA LEU A 242 15.54 21.22 18.66
C LEU A 242 14.71 21.37 19.96
N GLY A 243 14.39 20.24 20.60
CA GLY A 243 13.66 20.26 21.88
C GLY A 243 14.43 20.95 23.01
N ALA A 244 15.72 20.67 23.12
CA ALA A 244 16.60 21.30 24.13
C ALA A 244 16.67 22.82 23.96
N TYR A 245 16.78 23.30 22.72
CA TYR A 245 16.80 24.74 22.45
C TYR A 245 15.45 25.42 22.73
N CYS A 246 14.34 24.79 22.33
CA CYS A 246 13.01 25.31 22.63
C CYS A 246 12.73 25.32 24.14
N TYR A 247 13.21 24.32 24.90
CA TYR A 247 13.13 24.31 26.35
C TYR A 247 13.92 25.47 26.98
N TYR A 248 15.12 25.77 26.46
CA TYR A 248 15.90 26.95 26.86
C TYR A 248 15.13 28.24 26.58
N LEU A 249 14.59 28.42 25.38
CA LEU A 249 13.83 29.61 25.02
C LEU A 249 12.61 29.81 25.92
N GLN A 250 11.84 28.75 26.23
CA GLN A 250 10.71 28.83 27.16
C GLN A 250 11.12 29.23 28.57
N SER A 251 12.24 28.69 29.07
CA SER A 251 12.71 28.94 30.44
C SER A 251 13.32 30.34 30.63
N LYS A 252 13.83 30.97 29.56
CA LYS A 252 14.63 32.21 29.63
C LYS A 252 14.04 33.40 28.88
N ARG A 253 13.18 33.21 27.89
CA ARG A 253 12.75 34.29 26.99
C ARG A 253 11.24 34.49 26.86
N ASN A 254 10.40 33.85 27.61
CA ASN A 254 8.93 34.01 27.58
C ASN A 254 8.36 33.97 26.13
N ILE A 255 8.87 33.06 25.29
CA ILE A 255 8.41 32.89 23.92
C ILE A 255 7.04 32.22 23.85
N LYS A 256 6.27 32.51 22.81
CA LYS A 256 4.98 31.89 22.55
C LYS A 256 5.11 30.71 21.59
N ILE A 257 4.92 29.51 22.10
CA ILE A 257 4.92 28.27 21.30
C ILE A 257 3.50 27.81 21.01
N ARG A 258 3.25 27.45 19.76
CA ARG A 258 2.04 26.74 19.34
C ARG A 258 2.40 25.29 19.01
N TYR A 259 1.59 24.36 19.50
CA TYR A 259 1.73 22.95 19.18
C TYR A 259 0.72 22.54 18.11
N GLN A 260 1.18 21.83 17.08
CA GLN A 260 0.38 21.31 15.97
C GLN A 260 0.58 19.81 15.83
N GLN A 261 -0.49 19.09 15.43
CA GLN A 261 -0.36 17.66 15.16
C GLN A 261 0.54 17.42 13.95
N LEU A 262 1.38 16.40 14.04
CA LEU A 262 2.19 15.88 12.95
C LEU A 262 1.38 14.82 12.18
N ILE A 263 1.39 14.91 10.85
CA ILE A 263 0.78 13.94 9.97
C ILE A 263 1.89 13.18 9.26
N MET A 264 1.79 11.86 9.18
CA MET A 264 2.66 11.00 8.38
C MET A 264 1.84 10.33 7.28
N PHE A 265 2.30 10.45 6.05
CA PHE A 265 1.70 9.80 4.88
C PHE A 265 2.43 8.51 4.54
N ASN A 266 1.67 7.41 4.43
CA ASN A 266 2.23 6.08 4.13
C ASN A 266 2.68 5.95 2.67
N HIS A 267 1.95 6.59 1.75
CA HIS A 267 2.18 6.53 0.30
C HIS A 267 2.35 7.94 -0.27
N PRO A 268 3.47 8.61 0.04
CA PRO A 268 3.73 9.98 -0.43
C PRO A 268 4.20 10.04 -1.89
N GLU A 269 4.57 8.89 -2.49
CA GLU A 269 5.13 8.84 -3.83
C GLU A 269 4.11 9.31 -4.87
N ALA A 270 4.54 10.21 -5.74
CA ALA A 270 3.75 10.68 -6.88
C ALA A 270 3.53 9.53 -7.86
N GLN A 271 2.29 9.33 -8.26
CA GLN A 271 1.93 8.34 -9.26
C GLN A 271 1.74 9.03 -10.62
N GLU A 272 2.69 8.82 -11.52
CA GLU A 272 2.58 9.32 -12.88
C GLU A 272 1.66 8.42 -13.71
N PRO A 273 0.78 8.99 -14.56
CA PRO A 273 0.01 8.22 -15.51
C PRO A 273 0.90 7.37 -16.41
N ILE A 274 0.50 6.13 -16.65
CA ILE A 274 1.24 5.24 -17.54
C ILE A 274 0.93 5.62 -18.99
N LYS A 275 1.95 6.01 -19.73
CA LYS A 275 1.83 6.32 -21.17
C LYS A 275 2.02 5.05 -22.02
N PRO A 276 1.41 4.95 -23.21
CA PRO A 276 1.67 3.86 -24.15
C PRO A 276 3.18 3.67 -24.41
N LYS A 277 3.61 2.39 -24.44
CA LYS A 277 5.04 2.07 -24.67
C LYS A 277 5.41 2.04 -26.15
N PHE A 278 4.50 1.56 -26.97
CA PHE A 278 4.67 1.43 -28.42
C PHE A 278 3.68 2.34 -29.16
N ASP A 279 3.96 2.62 -30.43
CA ASP A 279 3.06 3.39 -31.30
C ASP A 279 1.69 2.70 -31.46
N ASP A 280 0.67 3.46 -31.87
CA ASP A 280 -0.72 2.98 -31.98
C ASP A 280 -0.91 1.90 -33.06
N ASN A 281 -0.08 1.91 -34.07
CA ASN A 281 -0.14 0.93 -35.14
C ASN A 281 0.46 -0.41 -34.69
N ASN A 282 -0.26 -1.49 -34.88
CA ASN A 282 0.17 -2.86 -34.56
C ASN A 282 0.44 -3.15 -33.09
N THR A 283 -0.17 -2.42 -32.15
CA THR A 283 0.01 -2.65 -30.73
C THR A 283 -1.28 -3.09 -30.04
N ALA A 284 -1.29 -4.30 -29.48
CA ALA A 284 -2.33 -4.73 -28.54
C ALA A 284 -2.06 -4.16 -27.15
N ARG A 285 -3.03 -3.41 -26.61
CA ARG A 285 -2.98 -2.82 -25.27
C ARG A 285 -3.81 -3.67 -24.33
N LEU A 286 -3.13 -4.31 -23.37
CA LEU A 286 -3.70 -5.35 -22.53
C LEU A 286 -3.66 -4.90 -21.08
N VAL A 287 -4.74 -5.12 -20.34
CA VAL A 287 -4.85 -4.80 -18.92
C VAL A 287 -5.30 -6.05 -18.16
N LEU A 288 -4.58 -6.40 -17.10
CA LEU A 288 -4.92 -7.48 -16.20
C LEU A 288 -4.96 -6.92 -14.76
N SER A 289 -5.70 -7.58 -13.88
CA SER A 289 -5.68 -7.31 -12.44
C SER A 289 -5.07 -8.48 -11.69
N SER A 290 -4.23 -8.23 -10.69
CA SER A 290 -3.61 -9.32 -9.92
C SER A 290 -3.33 -8.92 -8.48
N SER A 291 -3.71 -9.79 -7.53
CA SER A 291 -3.14 -9.78 -6.18
C SER A 291 -1.80 -10.53 -6.14
N LEU A 292 -1.11 -10.44 -5.00
CA LEU A 292 0.08 -11.26 -4.77
C LEU A 292 -0.23 -12.76 -4.84
N TYR A 293 -1.42 -13.17 -4.37
CA TYR A 293 -1.87 -14.55 -4.43
C TYR A 293 -2.11 -15.02 -5.87
N TYR A 294 -2.73 -14.17 -6.71
CA TYR A 294 -3.06 -14.50 -8.10
C TYR A 294 -1.89 -14.27 -9.07
N SER A 295 -0.77 -13.67 -8.66
CA SER A 295 0.37 -13.39 -9.54
C SER A 295 0.88 -14.60 -10.35
N PRO A 296 0.93 -15.84 -9.82
CA PRO A 296 1.33 -16.99 -10.64
C PRO A 296 0.32 -17.35 -11.75
N TYR A 297 -0.96 -17.11 -11.50
CA TYR A 297 -2.03 -17.42 -12.46
C TYR A 297 -2.10 -16.34 -13.54
N CYS A 298 -1.96 -15.08 -13.15
CA CYS A 298 -1.73 -13.96 -14.06
C CYS A 298 -0.50 -14.22 -14.96
N ALA A 299 0.57 -14.78 -14.41
CA ALA A 299 1.76 -15.15 -15.20
C ALA A 299 1.45 -16.26 -16.21
N ALA A 300 0.60 -17.23 -15.88
CA ALA A 300 0.16 -18.24 -16.86
C ALA A 300 -0.66 -17.61 -18.00
N THR A 301 -1.54 -16.67 -17.69
CA THR A 301 -2.27 -15.89 -18.71
C THR A 301 -1.29 -15.13 -19.63
N ILE A 302 -0.32 -14.41 -19.05
CA ILE A 302 0.69 -13.67 -19.84
C ILE A 302 1.56 -14.63 -20.66
N GLN A 303 1.97 -15.78 -20.11
CA GLN A 303 2.73 -16.78 -20.85
C GLN A 303 1.95 -17.31 -22.06
N SER A 304 0.65 -17.53 -21.92
CA SER A 304 -0.18 -17.95 -23.05
C SER A 304 -0.29 -16.89 -24.15
N ILE A 305 -0.26 -15.60 -23.78
CA ILE A 305 -0.19 -14.50 -24.75
C ILE A 305 1.14 -14.54 -25.49
N ILE A 306 2.26 -14.74 -24.77
CA ILE A 306 3.60 -14.84 -25.38
C ILE A 306 3.64 -16.04 -26.32
N ASP A 307 3.11 -17.20 -25.93
CA ASP A 307 3.12 -18.43 -26.70
C ASP A 307 2.33 -18.34 -28.03
N THR A 308 1.32 -17.45 -28.08
CA THR A 308 0.42 -17.31 -29.25
C THR A 308 0.62 -16.01 -30.03
N SER A 309 1.57 -15.17 -29.60
CA SER A 309 1.83 -13.86 -30.19
C SER A 309 2.48 -13.95 -31.57
N SER A 310 2.21 -12.94 -32.40
CA SER A 310 2.92 -12.71 -33.69
C SER A 310 4.10 -11.77 -33.49
N SER A 311 5.19 -11.99 -34.21
CA SER A 311 6.30 -11.04 -34.28
C SER A 311 5.97 -9.75 -35.04
N GLU A 312 4.84 -9.69 -35.73
CA GLU A 312 4.38 -8.51 -36.48
C GLU A 312 3.67 -7.49 -35.58
N HIS A 313 3.32 -7.88 -34.32
CA HIS A 313 2.56 -7.06 -33.40
C HIS A 313 3.35 -6.77 -32.11
N ASN A 314 3.03 -5.65 -31.51
CA ASN A 314 3.52 -5.29 -30.17
C ASN A 314 2.44 -5.57 -29.12
N TYR A 315 2.88 -5.91 -27.90
CA TYR A 315 2.00 -6.23 -26.78
C TYR A 315 2.38 -5.39 -25.56
N ASP A 316 1.52 -4.42 -25.25
CA ASP A 316 1.70 -3.50 -24.13
C ASP A 316 0.81 -3.93 -22.96
N ILE A 317 1.38 -4.60 -21.97
CA ILE A 317 0.68 -5.25 -20.87
C ILE A 317 0.80 -4.40 -19.61
N ILE A 318 -0.35 -4.05 -19.00
CA ILE A 318 -0.43 -3.34 -17.73
C ILE A 318 -1.07 -4.24 -16.68
N ILE A 319 -0.40 -4.44 -15.56
CA ILE A 319 -0.92 -5.19 -14.42
C ILE A 319 -1.37 -4.22 -13.32
N LEU A 320 -2.69 -4.16 -13.09
CA LEU A 320 -3.28 -3.38 -12.00
C LEU A 320 -3.14 -4.17 -10.70
N HIS A 321 -2.65 -3.52 -9.62
CA HIS A 321 -2.43 -4.18 -8.34
C HIS A 321 -2.45 -3.19 -7.17
N THR A 322 -2.50 -3.71 -5.93
CA THR A 322 -2.32 -2.92 -4.70
C THR A 322 -1.14 -3.41 -3.85
N GLU A 323 -0.55 -4.57 -4.16
CA GLU A 323 0.42 -5.22 -3.25
C GLU A 323 1.61 -5.93 -3.93
N LEU A 324 1.76 -5.82 -5.26
CA LEU A 324 2.85 -6.51 -5.96
C LEU A 324 4.21 -5.87 -5.66
N LYS A 325 5.02 -6.54 -4.83
CA LYS A 325 6.36 -6.09 -4.48
C LYS A 325 7.33 -6.22 -5.65
N LYS A 326 8.38 -5.41 -5.65
CA LYS A 326 9.43 -5.38 -6.68
C LYS A 326 9.93 -6.78 -7.07
N LYS A 327 10.20 -7.67 -6.11
CA LYS A 327 10.63 -9.04 -6.38
C LYS A 327 9.64 -9.83 -7.25
N THR A 328 8.34 -9.65 -7.03
CA THR A 328 7.29 -10.30 -7.85
C THR A 328 7.21 -9.65 -9.23
N GLN A 329 7.32 -8.32 -9.31
CA GLN A 329 7.37 -7.60 -10.58
C GLN A 329 8.57 -8.04 -11.43
N ASP A 330 9.76 -8.23 -10.83
CA ASP A 330 10.96 -8.70 -11.52
C ASP A 330 10.80 -10.11 -12.10
N LEU A 331 9.99 -10.97 -11.49
CA LEU A 331 9.66 -12.28 -12.07
C LEU A 331 8.80 -12.15 -13.34
N PHE A 332 7.83 -11.23 -13.38
CA PHE A 332 7.08 -10.94 -14.58
C PHE A 332 7.97 -10.39 -15.70
N LEU A 333 8.89 -9.45 -15.35
CA LEU A 333 9.80 -8.87 -16.34
C LEU A 333 10.73 -9.91 -16.98
N LYS A 334 11.16 -10.93 -16.22
CA LYS A 334 11.94 -12.06 -16.77
C LYS A 334 11.21 -12.85 -17.84
N MET A 335 9.87 -12.86 -17.84
CA MET A 335 9.09 -13.61 -18.84
C MET A 335 9.20 -13.00 -20.24
N ILE A 336 9.53 -11.73 -20.35
CA ILE A 336 9.65 -11.00 -21.61
C ILE A 336 11.12 -10.71 -21.98
N GLU A 337 12.10 -11.25 -21.25
CA GLU A 337 13.51 -11.14 -21.63
C GLU A 337 13.74 -11.76 -23.02
N GLY A 338 14.26 -10.97 -23.95
CA GLY A 338 14.45 -11.38 -25.34
C GLY A 338 13.25 -11.19 -26.27
N HIS A 339 12.16 -10.59 -25.78
CA HIS A 339 10.97 -10.25 -26.57
C HIS A 339 10.81 -8.72 -26.69
N ASP A 340 11.46 -8.10 -27.68
CA ASP A 340 11.49 -6.65 -27.86
C ASP A 340 10.10 -6.05 -28.19
N ASN A 341 9.17 -6.86 -28.66
CA ASN A 341 7.80 -6.48 -28.95
C ASN A 341 6.85 -6.61 -27.75
N PHE A 342 7.36 -6.93 -26.56
CA PHE A 342 6.59 -6.98 -25.31
C PHE A 342 7.00 -5.89 -24.32
N SER A 343 6.01 -5.37 -23.61
CA SER A 343 6.20 -4.50 -22.45
C SER A 343 5.29 -4.98 -21.32
N ILE A 344 5.82 -5.15 -20.11
CA ILE A 344 5.02 -5.36 -18.90
C ILE A 344 5.30 -4.20 -17.93
N ARG A 345 4.24 -3.55 -17.47
CA ARG A 345 4.30 -2.47 -16.50
C ARG A 345 3.26 -2.66 -15.41
N PHE A 346 3.53 -2.10 -14.25
CA PHE A 346 2.72 -2.29 -13.05
C PHE A 346 2.09 -0.97 -12.66
N CYS A 347 0.78 -1.00 -12.37
CA CYS A 347 0.01 0.15 -11.94
C CYS A 347 -0.55 -0.11 -10.54
N ASP A 348 -0.04 0.61 -9.54
CA ASP A 348 -0.61 0.58 -8.20
C ASP A 348 -1.91 1.38 -8.18
N VAL A 349 -3.02 0.68 -7.98
CA VAL A 349 -4.37 1.29 -7.99
C VAL A 349 -4.89 1.62 -6.59
N THR A 350 -4.10 1.38 -5.54
CA THR A 350 -4.47 1.56 -4.14
C THR A 350 -5.07 2.94 -3.90
N ARG A 351 -4.43 3.98 -4.43
CA ARG A 351 -4.84 5.37 -4.26
C ARG A 351 -6.27 5.69 -4.72
N VAL A 352 -6.78 4.93 -5.68
CA VAL A 352 -8.15 5.12 -6.21
C VAL A 352 -9.14 4.20 -5.52
N VAL A 353 -8.76 2.95 -5.24
CA VAL A 353 -9.70 1.94 -4.73
C VAL A 353 -9.88 1.96 -3.21
N ASP A 354 -8.87 2.39 -2.44
CA ASP A 354 -8.93 2.46 -0.97
C ASP A 354 -9.98 3.43 -0.42
N ASP A 355 -10.42 4.39 -1.24
CA ASP A 355 -11.50 5.32 -0.85
C ASP A 355 -12.88 4.67 -0.81
N PHE A 356 -13.03 3.44 -1.33
CA PHE A 356 -14.30 2.75 -1.51
C PHE A 356 -14.40 1.47 -0.68
N LYS A 357 -15.57 1.26 -0.06
CA LYS A 357 -15.89 0.00 0.64
C LYS A 357 -16.60 -0.95 -0.32
N LEU A 358 -15.82 -1.53 -1.23
CA LEU A 358 -16.32 -2.43 -2.25
C LEU A 358 -16.76 -3.77 -1.64
N SER A 359 -18.00 -4.17 -1.93
CA SER A 359 -18.53 -5.45 -1.46
C SER A 359 -18.00 -6.58 -2.33
N ILE A 360 -17.47 -7.65 -1.71
CA ILE A 360 -17.04 -8.86 -2.39
C ILE A 360 -17.94 -10.02 -2.02
N CYS A 361 -18.29 -10.85 -3.01
CA CYS A 361 -18.97 -12.12 -2.78
C CYS A 361 -17.95 -13.24 -2.49
N GLU A 362 -18.40 -14.39 -1.98
CA GLU A 362 -17.55 -15.45 -1.42
C GLU A 362 -16.36 -15.93 -2.27
N HIS A 363 -16.37 -15.76 -3.57
CA HIS A 363 -15.30 -16.23 -4.49
C HIS A 363 -14.69 -15.14 -5.38
N PHE A 364 -15.12 -13.89 -5.20
CA PHE A 364 -14.49 -12.74 -5.86
C PHE A 364 -13.53 -12.05 -4.89
N SER A 365 -12.54 -11.37 -5.45
CA SER A 365 -11.65 -10.51 -4.69
C SER A 365 -11.79 -9.05 -5.14
N VAL A 366 -11.24 -8.12 -4.40
CA VAL A 366 -11.36 -6.67 -4.71
C VAL A 366 -10.76 -6.32 -6.06
N GLU A 367 -9.82 -7.11 -6.55
CA GLU A 367 -9.15 -6.93 -7.84
C GLU A 367 -10.11 -6.93 -9.03
N THR A 368 -11.29 -7.54 -8.88
CA THR A 368 -12.33 -7.52 -9.91
C THR A 368 -12.78 -6.09 -10.25
N TYR A 369 -12.78 -5.17 -9.27
CA TYR A 369 -13.19 -3.79 -9.48
C TYR A 369 -12.12 -2.90 -10.12
N TYR A 370 -10.84 -3.34 -10.18
CA TYR A 370 -9.77 -2.50 -10.72
C TYR A 370 -10.00 -2.11 -12.18
N ARG A 371 -10.73 -2.96 -12.96
CA ARG A 371 -11.09 -2.63 -14.33
C ARG A 371 -11.99 -1.39 -14.46
N LEU A 372 -12.73 -1.03 -13.41
CA LEU A 372 -13.53 0.20 -13.38
C LEU A 372 -12.66 1.46 -13.19
N ALA A 373 -11.42 1.27 -12.72
CA ALA A 373 -10.49 2.37 -12.44
C ALA A 373 -9.51 2.66 -13.58
N ILE A 374 -9.52 1.91 -14.68
CA ILE A 374 -8.57 2.00 -15.81
C ILE A 374 -8.42 3.45 -16.29
N GLY A 375 -9.52 4.19 -16.46
CA GLY A 375 -9.50 5.56 -16.95
C GLY A 375 -8.74 6.56 -16.10
N SER A 376 -8.57 6.28 -14.79
CA SER A 376 -7.78 7.13 -13.89
C SER A 376 -6.27 6.98 -14.09
N PHE A 377 -5.81 5.83 -14.52
CA PHE A 377 -4.38 5.48 -14.59
C PHE A 377 -3.82 5.45 -16.00
N LEU A 378 -4.69 5.20 -16.97
CA LEU A 378 -4.34 5.04 -18.38
C LEU A 378 -5.08 6.07 -19.27
N PRO A 379 -4.95 7.38 -19.00
CA PRO A 379 -5.76 8.40 -19.70
C PRO A 379 -5.46 8.47 -21.20
N ASP A 380 -4.24 8.07 -21.63
CA ASP A 380 -3.79 8.09 -23.03
C ASP A 380 -4.17 6.80 -23.79
N TYR A 381 -4.81 5.82 -23.11
CA TYR A 381 -5.24 4.56 -23.71
C TYR A 381 -6.69 4.68 -24.16
N LYS A 382 -6.91 4.88 -25.47
CA LYS A 382 -8.26 5.02 -26.03
C LYS A 382 -9.07 3.72 -26.00
N LYS A 383 -8.37 2.59 -26.19
CA LYS A 383 -8.95 1.25 -26.22
C LYS A 383 -7.99 0.27 -25.52
N VAL A 384 -8.52 -0.67 -24.76
CA VAL A 384 -7.76 -1.75 -24.11
C VAL A 384 -8.53 -3.07 -24.19
N VAL A 385 -7.81 -4.19 -24.17
CA VAL A 385 -8.38 -5.49 -23.86
C VAL A 385 -8.13 -5.78 -22.40
N TYR A 386 -9.19 -5.97 -21.63
CA TYR A 386 -9.10 -6.43 -20.24
C TYR A 386 -9.24 -7.94 -20.19
N LEU A 387 -8.38 -8.59 -19.41
CA LEU A 387 -8.33 -10.03 -19.23
C LEU A 387 -8.27 -10.39 -17.74
N ASP A 388 -9.11 -11.32 -17.31
CA ASP A 388 -8.97 -11.92 -15.98
C ASP A 388 -7.67 -12.75 -15.89
N SER A 389 -7.20 -12.98 -14.67
CA SER A 389 -5.94 -13.69 -14.39
C SER A 389 -6.08 -15.23 -14.36
N ASP A 390 -7.25 -15.76 -14.71
CA ASP A 390 -7.57 -17.20 -14.72
C ASP A 390 -8.00 -17.69 -16.10
N ILE A 391 -7.32 -17.16 -17.12
CA ILE A 391 -7.55 -17.54 -18.52
C ILE A 391 -6.28 -18.07 -19.18
N ILE A 392 -6.44 -18.84 -20.26
CA ILE A 392 -5.38 -19.23 -21.20
C ILE A 392 -5.77 -18.77 -22.60
N VAL A 393 -4.92 -17.95 -23.19
CA VAL A 393 -5.07 -17.46 -24.56
C VAL A 393 -4.52 -18.52 -25.52
N MET A 394 -5.31 -18.89 -26.52
CA MET A 394 -5.00 -19.96 -27.46
C MET A 394 -4.89 -19.47 -28.92
N ARG A 395 -5.06 -18.17 -29.13
CA ARG A 395 -4.94 -17.48 -30.43
C ARG A 395 -4.33 -16.10 -30.19
N ASP A 396 -3.71 -15.49 -31.21
CA ASP A 396 -3.14 -14.16 -31.06
C ASP A 396 -4.19 -13.15 -30.55
N ILE A 397 -3.91 -12.55 -29.37
CA ILE A 397 -4.79 -11.60 -28.72
C ILE A 397 -4.96 -10.29 -29.49
N TYR A 398 -4.06 -10.02 -30.45
CA TYR A 398 -4.18 -8.86 -31.33
C TYR A 398 -5.45 -8.96 -32.21
N ASP A 399 -5.89 -10.15 -32.58
CA ASP A 399 -7.15 -10.35 -33.29
C ASP A 399 -8.35 -9.81 -32.51
N LEU A 400 -8.38 -10.06 -31.18
CA LEU A 400 -9.40 -9.50 -30.29
C LEU A 400 -9.25 -7.99 -30.15
N TYR A 401 -8.01 -7.51 -29.94
CA TYR A 401 -7.74 -6.07 -29.84
C TYR A 401 -8.15 -5.30 -31.11
N SER A 402 -8.07 -5.91 -32.27
CA SER A 402 -8.44 -5.31 -33.57
C SER A 402 -9.93 -5.03 -33.70
N THR A 403 -10.79 -5.61 -32.84
CA THR A 403 -12.24 -5.39 -32.84
C THR A 403 -12.58 -3.89 -32.85
N ASP A 404 -13.39 -3.47 -33.81
CA ASP A 404 -13.91 -2.10 -33.86
C ASP A 404 -15.06 -1.92 -32.84
N VAL A 405 -14.81 -1.09 -31.85
CA VAL A 405 -15.79 -0.73 -30.79
C VAL A 405 -16.34 0.68 -30.95
N THR A 406 -16.22 1.27 -32.14
CA THR A 406 -16.77 2.62 -32.42
C THR A 406 -18.29 2.64 -32.15
N GLY A 407 -18.73 3.58 -31.31
CA GLY A 407 -20.14 3.70 -30.90
C GLY A 407 -20.58 2.74 -29.80
N TYR A 408 -19.67 1.88 -29.29
CA TYR A 408 -19.93 0.99 -28.17
C TYR A 408 -19.02 1.36 -26.98
N ALA A 409 -19.51 1.10 -25.79
CA ALA A 409 -18.73 1.29 -24.55
C ALA A 409 -17.71 0.15 -24.38
N LEU A 410 -18.13 -1.07 -24.74
CA LEU A 410 -17.31 -2.26 -24.60
C LEU A 410 -17.80 -3.38 -25.54
N ALA A 411 -16.92 -4.34 -25.82
CA ALA A 411 -17.30 -5.61 -26.43
C ALA A 411 -17.01 -6.76 -25.46
N GLY A 412 -17.91 -7.76 -25.46
CA GLY A 412 -17.80 -8.92 -24.57
C GLY A 412 -18.63 -10.10 -25.04
N VAL A 413 -18.36 -11.28 -24.50
CA VAL A 413 -19.07 -12.52 -24.78
C VAL A 413 -20.24 -12.67 -23.83
N VAL A 414 -21.41 -13.08 -24.35
CA VAL A 414 -22.60 -13.38 -23.52
C VAL A 414 -22.24 -14.45 -22.48
N ASP A 415 -22.59 -14.18 -21.23
CA ASP A 415 -22.48 -15.17 -20.16
C ASP A 415 -23.53 -16.27 -20.36
N PHE A 416 -23.06 -17.39 -20.86
CA PHE A 416 -23.91 -18.52 -21.18
C PHE A 416 -24.68 -19.05 -19.97
N CYS A 417 -24.05 -19.07 -18.80
CA CYS A 417 -24.66 -19.52 -17.56
C CYS A 417 -25.77 -18.55 -17.12
N LEU A 418 -25.51 -17.25 -17.15
CA LEU A 418 -26.53 -16.25 -16.85
C LEU A 418 -27.67 -16.28 -17.85
N SER A 419 -27.41 -16.51 -19.14
CA SER A 419 -28.47 -16.65 -20.14
C SER A 419 -29.43 -17.79 -19.78
N GLY A 420 -28.94 -18.95 -19.35
CA GLY A 420 -29.77 -20.06 -18.85
C GLY A 420 -30.53 -19.74 -17.57
N ILE A 421 -29.88 -19.11 -16.61
CA ILE A 421 -30.48 -18.65 -15.33
C ILE A 421 -31.65 -17.69 -15.64
N ASN A 422 -31.42 -16.70 -16.49
CA ASN A 422 -32.37 -15.65 -16.81
C ASN A 422 -33.50 -16.13 -17.72
N ASN A 423 -33.34 -17.24 -18.42
CA ASN A 423 -34.37 -17.84 -19.27
C ASN A 423 -35.23 -18.90 -18.54
N GLY A 424 -35.43 -18.73 -17.25
CA GLY A 424 -36.42 -19.47 -16.46
C GLY A 424 -35.87 -20.52 -15.51
N TYR A 425 -34.54 -20.72 -15.42
CA TYR A 425 -33.97 -21.64 -14.44
C TYR A 425 -34.14 -21.10 -13.00
N ASP A 426 -33.90 -19.78 -12.78
CA ASP A 426 -34.03 -19.14 -11.49
C ASP A 426 -34.88 -17.85 -11.58
N PRO A 427 -36.21 -17.93 -11.36
CA PRO A 427 -37.11 -16.76 -11.41
C PRO A 427 -36.78 -15.67 -10.40
N GLU A 428 -36.23 -16.00 -9.23
CA GLU A 428 -35.86 -14.97 -8.22
C GLU A 428 -34.63 -14.19 -8.69
N ARG A 429 -33.68 -14.85 -9.35
CA ARG A 429 -32.54 -14.21 -9.97
C ARG A 429 -32.95 -13.25 -11.09
N VAL A 430 -33.94 -13.65 -11.89
CA VAL A 430 -34.54 -12.77 -12.93
C VAL A 430 -35.13 -11.51 -12.30
N LYS A 431 -35.89 -11.63 -11.20
CA LYS A 431 -36.43 -10.48 -10.47
C LYS A 431 -35.31 -9.59 -9.92
N TYR A 432 -34.23 -10.19 -9.42
CA TYR A 432 -33.04 -9.47 -8.94
C TYR A 432 -32.44 -8.62 -10.08
N TYR A 433 -32.19 -9.21 -11.24
CA TYR A 433 -31.62 -8.47 -12.37
C TYR A 433 -32.54 -7.35 -12.88
N ARG A 434 -33.85 -7.57 -12.94
CA ARG A 434 -34.81 -6.54 -13.33
C ARG A 434 -34.90 -5.39 -12.33
N ASN A 435 -35.03 -5.69 -11.06
CA ASN A 435 -35.44 -4.72 -10.05
C ASN A 435 -34.28 -4.13 -9.27
N HIS A 436 -33.12 -4.79 -9.24
CA HIS A 436 -31.97 -4.37 -8.46
C HIS A 436 -30.77 -3.99 -9.33
N VAL A 437 -30.48 -4.77 -10.36
CA VAL A 437 -29.42 -4.45 -11.34
C VAL A 437 -29.94 -3.58 -12.50
N PHE A 438 -31.26 -3.45 -12.63
CA PHE A 438 -31.96 -2.63 -13.64
C PHE A 438 -31.68 -3.05 -15.08
N ILE A 439 -31.53 -4.36 -15.32
CA ILE A 439 -31.37 -4.91 -16.68
C ILE A 439 -32.69 -4.88 -17.42
N LYS A 440 -32.71 -4.30 -18.61
CA LYS A 440 -33.88 -4.26 -19.49
C LYS A 440 -34.24 -5.65 -20.00
N GLU A 441 -35.53 -5.93 -20.20
CA GLU A 441 -36.03 -7.22 -20.64
C GLU A 441 -35.31 -7.78 -21.87
N LYS A 442 -35.08 -6.94 -22.89
CA LYS A 442 -34.39 -7.32 -24.12
C LYS A 442 -32.92 -7.74 -23.93
N ASN A 443 -32.31 -7.36 -22.78
CA ASN A 443 -30.89 -7.58 -22.49
C ASN A 443 -30.67 -8.69 -21.46
N LEU A 444 -31.71 -9.18 -20.77
CA LEU A 444 -31.61 -10.18 -19.72
C LEU A 444 -30.87 -11.46 -20.16
N LEU A 445 -31.11 -11.92 -21.39
CA LEU A 445 -30.47 -13.11 -21.92
C LEU A 445 -29.09 -12.85 -22.56
N LYS A 446 -28.69 -11.58 -22.63
CA LYS A 446 -27.48 -11.12 -23.31
C LYS A 446 -26.49 -10.43 -22.38
N MET A 447 -26.60 -10.65 -21.09
CA MET A 447 -25.61 -10.14 -20.14
C MET A 447 -24.26 -10.75 -20.45
N ILE A 448 -23.21 -9.93 -20.51
CA ILE A 448 -21.86 -10.40 -20.81
C ILE A 448 -21.11 -10.82 -19.56
N ASN A 449 -20.16 -11.75 -19.74
CA ASN A 449 -19.13 -12.07 -18.75
C ASN A 449 -18.03 -11.03 -18.80
N ALA A 450 -17.57 -10.55 -17.63
CA ALA A 450 -16.60 -9.46 -17.52
C ALA A 450 -15.13 -9.92 -17.60
N GLY A 451 -14.85 -11.21 -17.70
CA GLY A 451 -13.46 -11.72 -17.68
C GLY A 451 -12.64 -11.46 -18.95
N VAL A 452 -13.32 -11.22 -20.08
CA VAL A 452 -12.69 -10.86 -21.36
C VAL A 452 -13.48 -9.73 -21.99
N LEU A 453 -12.89 -8.54 -22.09
CA LEU A 453 -13.55 -7.34 -22.60
C LEU A 453 -12.63 -6.58 -23.56
N VAL A 454 -13.19 -6.05 -24.65
CA VAL A 454 -12.57 -4.93 -25.36
C VAL A 454 -13.25 -3.66 -24.87
N ILE A 455 -12.51 -2.82 -24.16
CA ILE A 455 -13.02 -1.61 -23.49
C ILE A 455 -12.69 -0.39 -24.36
N ASN A 456 -13.73 0.35 -24.78
CA ASN A 456 -13.60 1.65 -25.41
C ASN A 456 -13.47 2.71 -24.29
N GLN A 457 -12.24 2.97 -23.88
CA GLN A 457 -11.97 3.86 -22.76
C GLN A 457 -12.38 5.31 -23.05
N GLU A 458 -12.27 5.72 -24.32
CA GLU A 458 -12.68 7.05 -24.76
C GLU A 458 -14.20 7.23 -24.58
N TYR A 459 -14.99 6.22 -24.95
CA TYR A 459 -16.44 6.23 -24.77
C TYR A 459 -16.82 6.23 -23.27
N ILE A 460 -16.23 5.31 -22.48
CA ILE A 460 -16.53 5.21 -21.04
C ILE A 460 -16.19 6.51 -20.33
N ASN A 461 -15.02 7.10 -20.59
CA ASN A 461 -14.58 8.36 -19.99
C ASN A 461 -15.46 9.56 -20.39
N SER A 462 -16.13 9.48 -21.54
CA SER A 462 -17.09 10.52 -21.94
C SER A 462 -18.40 10.44 -21.13
N CYS A 463 -18.71 9.27 -20.54
CA CYS A 463 -19.95 9.04 -19.78
C CYS A 463 -19.72 9.10 -18.26
N TYR A 464 -18.62 8.50 -17.79
CA TYR A 464 -18.34 8.32 -16.37
C TYR A 464 -16.85 8.43 -16.07
N THR A 465 -16.52 9.07 -14.97
CA THR A 465 -15.18 8.97 -14.36
C THR A 465 -15.01 7.63 -13.64
N ALA A 466 -13.78 7.15 -13.47
CA ALA A 466 -13.50 5.95 -12.68
C ALA A 466 -14.08 6.05 -11.25
N LYS A 467 -14.04 7.25 -10.66
CA LYS A 467 -14.63 7.50 -9.34
C LYS A 467 -16.12 7.27 -9.30
N GLU A 468 -16.85 7.73 -10.31
CA GLU A 468 -18.31 7.53 -10.41
C GLU A 468 -18.65 6.06 -10.60
N LEU A 469 -17.86 5.31 -11.38
CA LEU A 469 -18.04 3.87 -11.54
C LEU A 469 -17.83 3.11 -10.22
N LEU A 470 -16.79 3.44 -9.47
CA LEU A 470 -16.51 2.83 -8.16
C LEU A 470 -17.54 3.23 -7.09
N ASP A 471 -17.99 4.47 -7.10
CA ASP A 471 -19.05 4.95 -6.22
C ASP A 471 -20.39 4.24 -6.51
N TYR A 472 -20.68 4.00 -7.78
CA TYR A 472 -21.84 3.21 -8.18
C TYR A 472 -21.72 1.75 -7.71
N ALA A 473 -20.54 1.14 -7.84
CA ALA A 473 -20.28 -0.20 -7.35
C ALA A 473 -20.42 -0.31 -5.82
N GLU A 474 -19.88 0.65 -5.05
CA GLU A 474 -20.01 0.70 -3.59
C GLU A 474 -21.46 0.81 -3.13
N LYS A 475 -22.24 1.66 -3.78
CA LYS A 475 -23.67 1.91 -3.43
C LYS A 475 -24.56 0.74 -3.82
N SER A 476 -24.32 0.14 -4.98
CA SER A 476 -25.20 -0.89 -5.55
C SER A 476 -25.05 -2.25 -4.87
N LYS A 477 -23.84 -2.61 -4.42
CA LYS A 477 -23.53 -3.89 -3.77
C LYS A 477 -24.03 -5.09 -4.57
N PHE A 478 -23.78 -5.09 -5.85
CA PHE A 478 -24.26 -6.12 -6.77
C PHE A 478 -23.64 -7.49 -6.53
N GLY A 479 -24.39 -8.56 -6.84
CA GLY A 479 -24.01 -9.94 -6.59
C GLY A 479 -22.83 -10.42 -7.42
N LEU A 480 -22.75 -9.99 -8.68
CA LEU A 480 -21.60 -10.27 -9.57
C LEU A 480 -20.67 -9.06 -9.71
N CYS A 481 -20.57 -8.25 -8.65
CA CYS A 481 -19.59 -7.18 -8.51
C CYS A 481 -19.55 -6.24 -9.74
N ASP A 482 -18.38 -6.11 -10.36
CA ASP A 482 -18.12 -5.28 -11.54
C ASP A 482 -18.87 -5.74 -12.81
N GLN A 483 -19.09 -7.04 -12.96
CA GLN A 483 -19.87 -7.58 -14.08
C GLN A 483 -21.28 -7.01 -14.12
N ASP A 484 -21.97 -6.95 -12.97
CA ASP A 484 -23.31 -6.37 -12.87
C ASP A 484 -23.27 -4.85 -13.07
N VAL A 485 -22.22 -4.15 -12.61
CA VAL A 485 -22.01 -2.72 -12.85
C VAL A 485 -21.93 -2.44 -14.36
N LEU A 486 -21.07 -3.16 -15.09
CA LEU A 486 -20.88 -2.97 -16.52
C LEU A 486 -22.13 -3.29 -17.32
N ASN A 487 -22.80 -4.41 -17.00
CA ASN A 487 -24.06 -4.78 -17.65
C ASN A 487 -25.17 -3.78 -17.34
N SER A 488 -25.27 -3.24 -16.12
CA SER A 488 -26.27 -2.25 -15.73
C SER A 488 -26.09 -0.95 -16.51
N LEU A 489 -24.89 -0.39 -16.50
CA LEU A 489 -24.63 0.93 -17.06
C LEU A 489 -24.57 0.95 -18.60
N PHE A 490 -24.02 -0.11 -19.20
CA PHE A 490 -23.70 -0.11 -20.64
C PHE A 490 -24.54 -1.10 -21.47
N GLN A 491 -25.59 -1.71 -20.95
CA GLN A 491 -26.41 -2.75 -21.58
C GLN A 491 -26.90 -2.47 -23.01
N ASP A 492 -27.06 -1.20 -23.40
CA ASP A 492 -27.46 -0.80 -24.76
C ASP A 492 -26.27 -0.44 -25.67
N TYR A 493 -25.04 -0.47 -25.12
CA TYR A 493 -23.80 -0.06 -25.80
C TYR A 493 -22.74 -1.17 -25.73
N ILE A 494 -23.18 -2.43 -25.75
CA ILE A 494 -22.31 -3.62 -25.77
C ILE A 494 -22.29 -4.19 -27.19
N LEU A 495 -21.09 -4.38 -27.72
CA LEU A 495 -20.85 -5.18 -28.91
C LEU A 495 -20.65 -6.65 -28.50
N TYR A 496 -21.43 -7.56 -29.05
CA TYR A 496 -21.33 -8.97 -28.70
C TYR A 496 -20.27 -9.67 -29.55
N LEU A 497 -19.34 -10.33 -28.87
CA LEU A 497 -18.26 -11.15 -29.47
C LEU A 497 -18.70 -12.59 -29.65
N GLU A 498 -18.00 -13.32 -30.52
CA GLU A 498 -18.13 -14.79 -30.68
C GLU A 498 -17.74 -15.49 -29.36
N ALA A 499 -18.44 -16.58 -29.02
CA ALA A 499 -18.24 -17.33 -27.79
C ALA A 499 -16.83 -17.89 -27.62
N ASN A 500 -16.10 -18.12 -28.72
CA ASN A 500 -14.71 -18.55 -28.71
C ASN A 500 -13.75 -17.63 -27.95
N TRP A 501 -14.06 -16.32 -27.85
CA TRP A 501 -13.25 -15.34 -27.14
C TRP A 501 -13.39 -15.37 -25.61
N ASN A 502 -14.34 -16.15 -25.08
CA ASN A 502 -14.47 -16.33 -23.63
C ASN A 502 -15.17 -17.68 -23.34
N THR A 503 -14.47 -18.76 -23.64
CA THR A 503 -14.99 -20.11 -23.51
C THR A 503 -14.69 -20.66 -22.13
N PRO A 504 -15.68 -21.02 -21.30
CA PRO A 504 -15.41 -21.65 -20.00
C PRO A 504 -14.83 -23.05 -20.19
N ASN A 505 -14.12 -23.51 -19.18
CA ASN A 505 -13.36 -24.75 -19.15
C ASN A 505 -14.23 -26.02 -19.03
N TYR A 506 -15.22 -26.19 -19.91
CA TYR A 506 -16.00 -27.40 -20.01
C TYR A 506 -15.61 -28.22 -21.24
N GLU A 507 -15.60 -29.54 -21.13
CA GLU A 507 -15.57 -30.43 -22.26
C GLU A 507 -16.98 -30.52 -22.88
N ASP A 508 -17.07 -30.86 -24.17
CA ASP A 508 -18.33 -30.83 -24.95
C ASP A 508 -19.52 -31.54 -24.26
N GLU A 509 -19.25 -32.65 -23.58
CA GLU A 509 -20.28 -33.46 -22.92
C GLU A 509 -20.55 -33.05 -21.48
N SER A 510 -19.78 -32.15 -20.92
CA SER A 510 -19.81 -31.75 -19.51
C SER A 510 -20.43 -30.38 -19.24
N LEU A 511 -20.99 -29.74 -20.26
CA LEU A 511 -21.73 -28.49 -20.09
C LEU A 511 -22.87 -28.69 -19.05
N PRO A 512 -23.00 -27.79 -18.06
CA PRO A 512 -24.03 -27.93 -17.03
C PRO A 512 -25.42 -28.10 -17.64
N ALA A 513 -26.13 -29.16 -17.23
CA ALA A 513 -27.45 -29.51 -17.78
C ALA A 513 -28.47 -28.37 -17.64
N TRP A 514 -28.37 -27.56 -16.57
CA TRP A 514 -29.21 -26.40 -16.37
C TRP A 514 -28.92 -25.30 -17.39
N CYS A 515 -27.66 -25.07 -17.77
CA CYS A 515 -27.33 -24.14 -18.84
C CYS A 515 -27.90 -24.61 -20.18
N THR A 516 -27.63 -25.86 -20.57
CA THR A 516 -28.02 -26.40 -21.86
C THR A 516 -29.54 -26.58 -22.02
N ARG A 517 -30.29 -26.77 -20.93
CA ARG A 517 -31.77 -26.90 -20.94
C ARG A 517 -32.49 -25.56 -21.00
N PHE A 518 -31.92 -24.53 -20.39
CA PHE A 518 -32.61 -23.24 -20.21
C PHE A 518 -32.06 -22.13 -21.08
N ALA A 519 -30.77 -22.14 -21.46
CA ALA A 519 -30.27 -21.17 -22.40
C ALA A 519 -30.93 -21.30 -23.77
N PRO A 520 -31.09 -20.20 -24.53
CA PRO A 520 -31.62 -20.23 -25.89
C PRO A 520 -30.82 -21.19 -26.78
N GLU A 521 -31.51 -21.98 -27.64
CA GLU A 521 -30.89 -23.03 -28.45
C GLU A 521 -29.73 -22.52 -29.32
N TYR A 522 -29.84 -21.29 -29.85
CA TYR A 522 -28.79 -20.68 -30.66
C TYR A 522 -27.52 -20.40 -29.82
N PHE A 523 -27.63 -19.97 -28.57
CA PHE A 523 -26.49 -19.84 -27.70
C PHE A 523 -25.86 -21.20 -27.35
N VAL A 524 -26.68 -22.23 -27.10
CA VAL A 524 -26.18 -23.59 -26.86
C VAL A 524 -25.38 -24.10 -28.03
N LYS A 525 -25.85 -23.87 -29.25
CA LYS A 525 -25.15 -24.29 -30.51
C LYS A 525 -23.83 -23.53 -30.67
N GLU A 526 -23.83 -22.22 -30.46
CA GLU A 526 -22.66 -21.37 -30.53
C GLU A 526 -21.60 -21.81 -29.51
N TYR A 527 -22.03 -22.05 -28.29
CA TYR A 527 -21.16 -22.46 -27.19
C TYR A 527 -20.54 -23.84 -27.42
N LYS A 528 -21.31 -24.82 -27.89
CA LYS A 528 -20.79 -26.14 -28.26
C LYS A 528 -19.77 -26.09 -29.39
N LYS A 529 -19.87 -25.10 -30.28
CA LYS A 529 -18.86 -24.81 -31.29
C LYS A 529 -17.59 -24.23 -30.66
N ALA A 530 -17.77 -23.24 -29.78
CA ALA A 530 -16.66 -22.57 -29.14
C ALA A 530 -15.80 -23.51 -28.27
N VAL A 531 -16.42 -24.43 -27.54
CA VAL A 531 -15.71 -25.43 -26.72
C VAL A 531 -14.76 -26.32 -27.54
N LYS A 532 -15.06 -26.52 -28.83
CA LYS A 532 -14.20 -27.32 -29.72
C LYS A 532 -13.02 -26.56 -30.30
N ASP A 533 -13.10 -25.25 -30.34
CA ASP A 533 -12.08 -24.36 -30.90
C ASP A 533 -12.02 -23.05 -30.11
N PRO A 534 -11.63 -23.09 -28.82
CA PRO A 534 -11.56 -21.90 -28.00
C PRO A 534 -10.40 -20.98 -28.40
N TYR A 535 -10.64 -19.68 -28.52
CA TYR A 535 -9.59 -18.66 -28.70
C TYR A 535 -9.06 -18.19 -27.32
N ILE A 536 -9.94 -18.18 -26.32
CA ILE A 536 -9.58 -17.99 -24.92
C ILE A 536 -10.33 -19.02 -24.08
N LEU A 537 -9.59 -19.80 -23.30
CA LEU A 537 -10.13 -20.72 -22.32
C LEU A 537 -10.18 -20.02 -20.96
N HIS A 538 -11.37 -19.90 -20.36
CA HIS A 538 -11.60 -19.19 -19.10
C HIS A 538 -12.01 -20.16 -18.00
N TYR A 539 -11.21 -20.22 -16.92
CA TYR A 539 -11.51 -21.01 -15.73
C TYR A 539 -12.42 -20.24 -14.77
N SER A 540 -13.55 -19.73 -15.27
CA SER A 540 -14.47 -18.82 -14.57
C SER A 540 -15.22 -19.43 -13.41
N SER A 541 -15.22 -20.78 -13.25
CA SER A 541 -15.91 -21.46 -12.15
C SER A 541 -15.17 -21.33 -10.81
N THR A 542 -15.84 -21.72 -9.70
CA THR A 542 -15.21 -21.81 -8.38
C THR A 542 -14.12 -22.87 -8.30
N ILE A 543 -14.18 -23.88 -9.20
CA ILE A 543 -13.15 -24.91 -9.30
C ILE A 543 -12.06 -24.42 -10.23
N LYS A 544 -10.85 -24.26 -9.70
CA LYS A 544 -9.70 -23.75 -10.40
C LYS A 544 -8.67 -24.86 -10.66
N PRO A 545 -7.95 -24.84 -11.79
CA PRO A 545 -6.96 -25.87 -12.15
C PRO A 545 -5.83 -26.00 -11.11
N TRP A 546 -5.49 -24.94 -10.43
CA TRP A 546 -4.48 -24.96 -9.35
C TRP A 546 -5.00 -25.53 -8.04
N ASN A 547 -6.33 -25.61 -7.83
CA ASN A 547 -6.94 -26.25 -6.67
C ASN A 547 -7.27 -27.72 -6.95
N GLU A 548 -7.74 -28.00 -8.17
CA GLU A 548 -8.16 -29.35 -8.61
C GLU A 548 -7.41 -29.70 -9.92
N PRO A 549 -6.15 -30.18 -9.84
CA PRO A 549 -5.32 -30.45 -11.02
C PRO A 549 -5.89 -31.50 -11.99
N GLY A 550 -6.77 -32.36 -11.51
CA GLY A 550 -7.46 -33.37 -12.35
C GLY A 550 -8.79 -32.89 -12.95
N TYR A 551 -9.16 -31.62 -12.74
CA TYR A 551 -10.38 -31.07 -13.31
C TYR A 551 -10.22 -30.78 -14.79
N GLN A 552 -11.33 -30.68 -15.52
CA GLN A 552 -11.40 -30.54 -16.97
C GLN A 552 -10.45 -29.46 -17.54
N LEU A 553 -9.67 -29.81 -18.55
CA LEU A 553 -8.73 -28.93 -19.25
C LEU A 553 -7.65 -28.28 -18.36
N SER A 554 -7.48 -28.78 -17.11
CA SER A 554 -6.44 -28.27 -16.20
C SER A 554 -5.03 -28.52 -16.72
N ASN A 555 -4.81 -29.55 -17.53
CA ASN A 555 -3.52 -29.83 -18.16
C ASN A 555 -3.00 -28.65 -18.97
N ILE A 556 -3.85 -27.95 -19.72
CA ILE A 556 -3.49 -26.78 -20.53
C ILE A 556 -2.93 -25.66 -19.65
N PHE A 557 -3.60 -25.40 -18.53
CA PHE A 557 -3.12 -24.43 -17.53
C PHE A 557 -1.75 -24.84 -16.98
N TRP A 558 -1.58 -26.11 -16.57
CA TRP A 558 -0.34 -26.57 -15.94
C TRP A 558 0.83 -26.62 -16.95
N GLU A 559 0.58 -26.94 -18.19
CA GLU A 559 1.58 -26.90 -19.27
C GLU A 559 2.08 -25.46 -19.49
N THR A 560 1.18 -24.49 -19.49
CA THR A 560 1.52 -23.07 -19.62
C THR A 560 2.26 -22.56 -18.39
N LEU A 561 1.76 -22.84 -17.18
CA LEU A 561 2.38 -22.38 -15.94
C LEU A 561 3.83 -22.89 -15.77
N ARG A 562 4.13 -24.13 -16.23
CA ARG A 562 5.49 -24.68 -16.16
C ARG A 562 6.54 -23.87 -16.91
N LYS A 563 6.15 -23.07 -17.89
CA LYS A 563 7.05 -22.19 -18.64
C LYS A 563 7.40 -20.89 -17.89
N THR A 564 6.67 -20.59 -16.79
CA THR A 564 6.83 -19.35 -16.04
C THR A 564 7.79 -19.50 -14.86
N PRO A 565 8.42 -18.43 -14.39
CA PRO A 565 9.24 -18.44 -13.18
C PRO A 565 8.40 -18.61 -11.89
N PHE A 566 7.07 -18.71 -12.00
CA PHE A 566 6.15 -18.86 -10.89
C PHE A 566 5.74 -20.32 -10.61
N TYR A 567 6.12 -21.29 -11.46
CA TYR A 567 5.68 -22.68 -11.30
C TYR A 567 6.00 -23.27 -9.93
N GLU A 568 7.26 -23.11 -9.48
CA GLU A 568 7.70 -23.64 -8.18
C GLU A 568 6.95 -22.98 -7.01
N PHE A 569 6.59 -21.71 -7.10
CA PHE A 569 5.79 -21.03 -6.08
C PHE A 569 4.44 -21.71 -5.86
N VAL A 570 3.76 -22.08 -6.95
CA VAL A 570 2.46 -22.77 -6.86
C VAL A 570 2.64 -24.16 -6.24
N ILE A 571 3.65 -24.90 -6.68
CA ILE A 571 3.94 -26.24 -6.12
C ILE A 571 4.28 -26.17 -4.63
N HIS A 572 5.19 -25.25 -4.23
CA HIS A 572 5.54 -25.05 -2.83
C HIS A 572 4.33 -24.65 -1.98
N ARG A 573 3.50 -23.72 -2.48
CA ARG A 573 2.26 -23.31 -1.80
C ARG A 573 1.34 -24.50 -1.56
N ARG A 574 1.09 -25.32 -2.57
CA ARG A 574 0.24 -26.53 -2.46
C ARG A 574 0.80 -27.55 -1.47
N ILE A 575 2.12 -27.75 -1.44
CA ILE A 575 2.77 -28.63 -0.46
C ILE A 575 2.56 -28.10 0.95
N VAL A 576 2.74 -26.79 1.18
CA VAL A 576 2.56 -26.17 2.49
C VAL A 576 1.10 -26.23 2.94
N GLU A 577 0.16 -25.86 2.08
CA GLU A 577 -1.28 -25.88 2.37
C GLU A 577 -1.76 -27.32 2.72
N ASN A 578 -1.38 -28.31 1.92
CA ASN A 578 -1.68 -29.71 2.19
C ASN A 578 -1.01 -30.18 3.49
N SER A 579 0.25 -29.79 3.76
CA SER A 579 0.93 -30.13 5.01
C SER A 579 0.25 -29.50 6.23
N MET A 580 -0.23 -28.26 6.12
CA MET A 580 -1.00 -27.59 7.17
C MET A 580 -2.38 -28.24 7.37
N PHE A 581 -3.06 -28.60 6.29
CA PHE A 581 -4.33 -29.33 6.35
C PHE A 581 -4.15 -30.68 7.05
N TYR A 582 -3.20 -31.51 6.62
CA TYR A 582 -2.87 -32.76 7.29
C TYR A 582 -2.42 -32.57 8.75
N ALA A 583 -1.66 -31.50 9.03
CA ALA A 583 -1.26 -31.17 10.40
C ALA A 583 -2.48 -30.76 11.26
N SER A 584 -3.46 -30.07 10.71
CA SER A 584 -4.68 -29.67 11.41
C SER A 584 -5.62 -30.87 11.68
N GLU A 585 -5.70 -31.81 10.75
CA GLU A 585 -6.51 -33.02 10.88
C GLU A 585 -5.86 -34.08 11.81
N ILE A 586 -4.55 -34.32 11.64
CA ILE A 586 -3.81 -35.36 12.36
C ILE A 586 -3.30 -34.87 13.72
N ALA A 587 -3.01 -33.57 13.87
CA ALA A 587 -2.49 -33.00 15.10
C ALA A 587 -3.43 -33.10 16.33
N PRO A 588 -4.78 -32.99 16.20
CA PRO A 588 -5.64 -33.20 17.36
C PRO A 588 -5.53 -34.61 17.95
N ALA A 589 -5.43 -35.63 17.10
CA ALA A 589 -5.28 -37.02 17.55
C ALA A 589 -3.90 -37.30 18.14
N LYS A 590 -2.81 -36.80 17.51
CA LYS A 590 -1.44 -36.92 18.04
C LYS A 590 -1.23 -36.05 19.27
N ARG A 591 -1.76 -34.80 19.30
CA ARG A 591 -1.69 -33.93 20.49
C ARG A 591 -2.47 -34.50 21.67
N LYS A 592 -3.65 -35.08 21.46
CA LYS A 592 -4.39 -35.80 22.52
C LYS A 592 -3.60 -37.00 23.03
N ARG A 593 -2.93 -37.77 22.15
CA ARG A 593 -2.09 -38.92 22.54
C ARG A 593 -0.79 -38.47 23.23
N ALA A 594 -0.09 -37.44 22.69
CA ALA A 594 1.14 -36.90 23.27
C ALA A 594 0.87 -36.17 24.60
N ALA A 595 -0.24 -35.42 24.71
CA ALA A 595 -0.65 -34.75 25.93
C ALA A 595 -1.02 -35.80 27.01
N LYS A 596 -1.70 -36.89 26.65
CA LYS A 596 -2.01 -37.99 27.57
C LYS A 596 -0.75 -38.72 28.07
N ASN A 597 0.26 -38.89 27.18
CA ASN A 597 1.54 -39.49 27.55
C ASN A 597 2.44 -38.54 28.36
N LYS A 598 2.48 -37.24 28.00
CA LYS A 598 3.20 -36.21 28.77
C LYS A 598 2.59 -36.02 30.17
N ASP A 599 1.25 -35.97 30.23
CA ASP A 599 0.53 -35.82 31.50
C ASP A 599 0.78 -37.02 32.44
N ASN A 600 0.88 -38.22 31.91
CA ASN A 600 1.23 -39.40 32.67
C ASN A 600 2.71 -39.40 33.15
N LEU A 601 3.65 -38.97 32.31
CA LEU A 601 5.05 -38.91 32.70
C LEU A 601 5.30 -37.77 33.72
N VAL A 602 4.75 -36.58 33.49
CA VAL A 602 4.83 -35.45 34.42
C VAL A 602 4.16 -35.81 35.77
N LYS A 603 3.00 -36.49 35.75
CA LYS A 603 2.32 -36.98 36.96
C LYS A 603 3.17 -38.03 37.71
N ARG A 604 3.86 -38.91 36.99
CA ARG A 604 4.77 -39.90 37.60
C ARG A 604 5.96 -39.25 38.25
N ILE A 605 6.62 -38.29 37.57
CA ILE A 605 7.75 -37.52 38.08
C ILE A 605 7.32 -36.66 39.28
N ALA A 606 6.20 -35.93 39.13
CA ALA A 606 5.66 -35.11 40.21
C ALA A 606 5.26 -35.95 41.46
N ASN A 607 4.71 -37.13 41.27
CA ASN A 607 4.40 -38.03 42.38
C ASN A 607 5.63 -38.66 43.05
N LYS A 608 6.74 -38.81 42.29
CA LYS A 608 8.01 -39.33 42.84
C LYS A 608 8.77 -38.22 43.61
N LEU A 609 8.79 -37.01 43.12
CA LEU A 609 9.49 -35.86 43.74
C LEU A 609 8.69 -35.17 44.86
N LEU A 610 7.36 -35.19 44.73
CA LEU A 610 6.42 -34.58 45.64
C LEU A 610 5.25 -35.57 45.91
N PRO A 611 5.41 -36.57 46.78
CA PRO A 611 4.39 -37.58 47.05
C PRO A 611 3.06 -36.94 47.49
N LYS A 612 1.95 -37.57 47.08
CA LYS A 612 0.60 -37.13 47.48
C LYS A 612 0.45 -37.12 48.99
N GLY A 613 -0.17 -36.07 49.55
CA GLY A 613 -0.38 -35.93 50.99
C GLY A 613 0.75 -35.24 51.77
N THR A 614 1.88 -34.94 51.14
CA THR A 614 2.99 -34.26 51.81
C THR A 614 2.81 -32.75 51.92
N LYS A 615 3.18 -32.14 53.06
CA LYS A 615 3.20 -30.67 53.24
C LYS A 615 3.99 -29.95 52.14
N ARG A 616 5.06 -30.58 51.64
CA ARG A 616 5.89 -30.02 50.54
C ARG A 616 5.12 -29.88 49.24
N ARG A 617 4.29 -30.84 48.86
CA ARG A 617 3.41 -30.77 47.69
C ARG A 617 2.29 -29.74 47.84
N GLU A 618 1.75 -29.59 49.02
CA GLU A 618 0.72 -28.56 49.33
C GLU A 618 1.31 -27.12 49.20
N ASN A 619 2.51 -26.89 49.73
CA ASN A 619 3.17 -25.61 49.62
C ASN A 619 3.47 -25.24 48.17
N VAL A 620 3.96 -26.16 47.34
CA VAL A 620 4.19 -25.94 45.91
C VAL A 620 2.88 -25.61 45.18
N LYS A 621 1.77 -26.30 45.49
CA LYS A 621 0.48 -25.98 44.91
C LYS A 621 -0.06 -24.60 45.32
N LYS A 622 0.08 -24.21 46.58
CA LYS A 622 -0.27 -22.88 47.05
C LYS A 622 0.50 -21.81 46.36
N PHE A 623 1.82 -22.01 46.17
CA PHE A 623 2.70 -21.08 45.46
C PHE A 623 2.30 -20.92 43.98
N ILE A 624 2.01 -22.03 43.28
CA ILE A 624 1.53 -22.00 41.89
C ILE A 624 0.19 -21.27 41.78
N CYS A 625 -0.74 -21.52 42.72
CA CYS A 625 -2.04 -20.84 42.74
C CYS A 625 -1.89 -19.32 42.98
N ALA A 626 -0.97 -18.93 43.84
CA ALA A 626 -0.68 -17.51 44.09
C ALA A 626 -0.13 -16.79 42.85
N ILE A 627 0.78 -17.44 42.09
CA ILE A 627 1.34 -16.87 40.85
C ILE A 627 0.31 -16.85 39.70
N THR A 628 -0.55 -17.86 39.61
CA THR A 628 -1.50 -18.00 38.49
C THR A 628 -2.87 -17.37 38.75
N GLY A 629 -3.07 -16.72 39.91
CA GLY A 629 -4.35 -16.13 40.32
C GLY A 629 -5.48 -17.13 40.57
N LYS A 630 -5.19 -18.44 40.64
CA LYS A 630 -6.18 -19.49 40.87
C LYS A 630 -6.42 -19.75 42.35
N LYS A 631 -7.68 -19.90 42.76
CA LYS A 631 -8.03 -20.20 44.15
C LYS A 631 -7.52 -21.61 44.54
N TYR A 632 -6.70 -21.67 45.59
CA TYR A 632 -6.24 -22.98 46.12
C TYR A 632 -7.37 -23.69 46.84
N VAL A 633 -7.67 -24.92 46.41
CA VAL A 633 -8.61 -25.85 47.11
C VAL A 633 -7.78 -27.00 47.69
N LYS A 634 -7.83 -27.16 49.02
CA LYS A 634 -7.12 -28.23 49.72
C LYS A 634 -7.73 -29.56 49.28
N PRO A 635 -6.93 -30.48 48.68
CA PRO A 635 -7.45 -31.77 48.30
C PRO A 635 -7.78 -32.64 49.56
N TYR A 636 -8.95 -33.26 49.57
CA TYR A 636 -9.29 -34.23 50.57
C TYR A 636 -8.55 -35.55 50.25
N TYR A 637 -7.69 -35.99 51.16
CA TYR A 637 -7.08 -37.31 51.13
C TYR A 637 -7.71 -38.13 52.23
N PRO A 638 -8.53 -39.18 51.95
CA PRO A 638 -9.00 -40.07 52.99
C PRO A 638 -7.77 -40.73 53.65
N VAL A 639 -7.72 -40.66 54.94
CA VAL A 639 -6.70 -41.34 55.77
C VAL A 639 -6.91 -42.84 55.56
N LYS A 640 -5.83 -43.53 55.09
CA LYS A 640 -5.79 -45.00 55.12
C LYS A 640 -5.40 -45.47 56.46
#